data_2038a8e025801d5671d27161081003ec
#
_entry.id   2038a8e025801d5671d27161081003ec
#
_cell.length_a   1.000
_cell.length_b   1.000
_cell.length_c   1.000
_cell.angle_alpha   90.00
_cell.angle_beta   90.00
_cell.angle_gamma   90.00
#
_symmetry.space_group_name_H-M   'P 1'
#
loop_
_entity.id
_entity.type
_entity.pdbx_description
1 polymer ?
#
loop_
_entity_poly.entity_id
_entity_poly.type
_entity_poly.pdbx_seq_one_letter_code
_entity_poly.pdbx_strand_id
1 'polypeptide(L)'
;MKRLIQFQLMLVLLLVCGQTTIQAKRISQWQAQQQAYSFWGKQMPQKAKAKSKAVSTASLSTQGNNSYYVFNNDAGGFVIIAGDDAVAPVLGYTSTGAFDANRLPEGLKDLLKSYEQQIAALGKSYTANTTSTRAEFTGEKLLNTAKWNQNAPFNKYTPHNYVTGCVATAGAIVMKHHGYPAKGIGSHTYTWNEQDLTANFEHDYDWANMPAKYTVGNDEAFDGVARLMADLGVAVEMQYAKGGSGASMEDLVTALQKYFGYSKYARHLAMADLGAEVWNDRLRAEIDADRPILYSAVNSNEGGHSFVIDGYKDESFSVNWGWGGYCDGFYRIGALNPETGGKPLGDQYNLSQSAVFSLQPSDGEEVISNLGFIKIDGYLETMNMNVTDVKADKKLNLYLLPLQSQGDNPFTGEIAIALKNAKGKTRKVFGAQPIKDFEPGYYMPLISLEGSCPVDAQEGDYLAIVSKEDGTDEYVEILGPDVEEVHLPATGFLPRTFEVKTELGEGAQFVEASSAYNWVSRLYNGKPLQGCPYYFDVKIDAGIAKSFIELDGKSVPTASFSNGVTYYAISPGVKPVYNLVVKTYRTYEEKTVEVTLAAPGQLKAELDSKNLDYHVYTNIKVNGEIDKRDFDELNCHPFTGIDLSNARVVAYGYFKADMIPNFAFENNAYLEHFKMPAGVKELGYNAFMYTKLKEIDLPETIEEFGQNTFYACFELKDVYMRHKEAPYWISWCVFANKSEQLTRTLHLYPGSKAKYEAHQYTKNWIVYFDNVVEDLEPTGIHSVTLDKNTAPKAIYDLNGRRITEAMKKGVYIQNGKKMIRK
;
A
#
# COMPACT_ATOMS: atom_id res chain seq x y z
N MET A 1 -34.06 -12.60 50.46
CA MET A 1 -32.58 -12.64 50.35
C MET A 1 -32.04 -13.91 49.65
N LYS A 2 -32.35 -15.14 50.05
CA LYS A 2 -31.83 -16.34 49.38
C LYS A 2 -32.17 -16.49 47.88
N ARG A 3 -33.33 -16.08 47.44
CA ARG A 3 -33.74 -16.16 46.02
C ARG A 3 -33.09 -15.06 45.16
N LEU A 4 -32.76 -13.91 45.73
CA LEU A 4 -32.03 -12.83 45.03
C LEU A 4 -30.57 -13.19 44.81
N ILE A 5 -29.95 -13.85 45.77
CA ILE A 5 -28.57 -14.33 45.67
C ILE A 5 -28.44 -15.48 44.65
N GLN A 6 -29.41 -16.36 44.58
CA GLN A 6 -29.45 -17.40 43.54
C GLN A 6 -29.63 -16.82 42.13
N PHE A 7 -30.44 -15.76 41.98
CA PHE A 7 -30.62 -15.10 40.67
C PHE A 7 -29.38 -14.32 40.25
N GLN A 8 -28.68 -13.68 41.20
CA GLN A 8 -27.38 -13.02 40.93
C GLN A 8 -26.27 -14.03 40.63
N LEU A 9 -26.21 -15.17 41.33
CA LEU A 9 -25.27 -16.23 40.98
C LEU A 9 -25.54 -16.86 39.61
N MET A 10 -26.84 -17.00 39.25
CA MET A 10 -27.21 -17.52 37.91
C MET A 10 -26.92 -16.51 36.80
N LEU A 11 -27.03 -15.20 37.07
CA LEU A 11 -26.66 -14.14 36.10
C LEU A 11 -25.14 -14.03 35.96
N VAL A 12 -24.36 -14.21 37.03
CA VAL A 12 -22.89 -14.24 37.01
C VAL A 12 -22.39 -15.52 36.31
N LEU A 13 -23.06 -16.67 36.50
CA LEU A 13 -22.73 -17.88 35.75
C LEU A 13 -23.05 -17.76 34.23
N LEU A 14 -24.10 -17.03 33.87
CA LEU A 14 -24.45 -16.76 32.48
C LEU A 14 -23.51 -15.74 31.82
N LEU A 15 -22.90 -14.83 32.57
CA LEU A 15 -21.89 -13.87 32.10
C LEU A 15 -20.47 -14.48 32.00
N VAL A 16 -20.20 -15.59 32.70
CA VAL A 16 -18.89 -16.28 32.66
C VAL A 16 -18.88 -17.39 31.58
N CYS A 17 -20.06 -17.84 31.09
CA CYS A 17 -20.16 -18.83 30.01
C CYS A 17 -20.22 -18.24 28.58
N GLY A 18 -19.94 -16.95 28.41
CA GLY A 18 -20.16 -16.21 27.15
C GLY A 18 -18.91 -15.90 26.30
N GLN A 19 -17.74 -16.43 26.63
CA GLN A 19 -16.58 -16.35 25.74
C GLN A 19 -16.05 -17.76 25.45
N THR A 20 -16.81 -18.51 24.65
CA THR A 20 -16.21 -19.62 23.94
C THR A 20 -15.42 -19.01 22.81
N THR A 21 -14.12 -18.89 22.99
CA THR A 21 -13.17 -18.71 21.88
C THR A 21 -13.36 -19.93 20.98
N ILE A 22 -14.07 -19.75 19.87
CA ILE A 22 -14.10 -20.77 18.81
C ILE A 22 -12.75 -20.69 18.16
N GLN A 23 -11.87 -21.60 18.52
CA GLN A 23 -10.58 -21.75 17.88
C GLN A 23 -10.83 -22.38 16.51
N ALA A 24 -10.35 -21.77 15.44
CA ALA A 24 -10.38 -22.29 14.07
C ALA A 24 -9.91 -23.76 14.09
N LYS A 25 -10.73 -24.65 13.51
CA LYS A 25 -10.48 -26.08 13.55
C LYS A 25 -10.37 -26.67 12.16
N ARG A 26 -9.24 -27.30 11.91
CA ARG A 26 -9.05 -28.06 10.68
C ARG A 26 -10.13 -29.15 10.55
N ILE A 27 -10.76 -29.21 9.39
CA ILE A 27 -11.72 -30.28 9.09
C ILE A 27 -11.01 -31.49 8.46
N SER A 28 -11.54 -32.67 8.75
CA SER A 28 -11.03 -33.90 8.13
C SER A 28 -11.53 -34.03 6.69
N GLN A 29 -10.81 -34.81 5.89
CA GLN A 29 -11.23 -35.15 4.52
C GLN A 29 -12.65 -35.74 4.50
N TRP A 30 -13.02 -36.53 5.49
CA TRP A 30 -14.38 -37.10 5.60
C TRP A 30 -15.44 -36.01 5.81
N GLN A 31 -15.16 -35.04 6.67
CA GLN A 31 -16.06 -33.88 6.88
C GLN A 31 -16.19 -33.05 5.60
N ALA A 32 -15.08 -32.77 4.93
CA ALA A 32 -15.08 -32.05 3.65
C ALA A 32 -15.87 -32.81 2.59
N GLN A 33 -15.78 -34.12 2.55
CA GLN A 33 -16.57 -34.96 1.64
C GLN A 33 -18.07 -34.89 1.93
N GLN A 34 -18.47 -34.87 3.19
CA GLN A 34 -19.89 -34.66 3.57
C GLN A 34 -20.41 -33.29 3.13
N GLN A 35 -19.57 -32.26 3.26
CA GLN A 35 -19.90 -30.90 2.76
C GLN A 35 -20.08 -30.90 1.24
N ALA A 36 -19.19 -31.59 0.51
CA ALA A 36 -19.28 -31.74 -0.95
C ALA A 36 -20.59 -32.44 -1.36
N TYR A 37 -20.97 -33.52 -0.69
CA TYR A 37 -22.26 -34.19 -0.93
C TYR A 37 -23.46 -33.29 -0.63
N SER A 38 -23.41 -32.56 0.48
CA SER A 38 -24.48 -31.60 0.83
C SER A 38 -24.62 -30.51 -0.23
N PHE A 39 -23.48 -29.98 -0.71
CA PHE A 39 -23.46 -28.98 -1.78
C PHE A 39 -24.08 -29.53 -3.06
N TRP A 40 -23.66 -30.69 -3.56
CA TRP A 40 -24.24 -31.32 -4.75
C TRP A 40 -25.75 -31.59 -4.62
N GLY A 41 -26.19 -32.03 -3.45
CA GLY A 41 -27.58 -32.28 -3.16
C GLY A 41 -28.46 -31.03 -3.22
N LYS A 42 -27.95 -29.88 -2.82
CA LYS A 42 -28.66 -28.59 -2.81
C LYS A 42 -28.60 -27.89 -4.17
N GLN A 43 -27.42 -27.76 -4.73
CA GLN A 43 -27.18 -26.92 -5.93
C GLN A 43 -27.46 -27.65 -7.24
N MET A 44 -27.32 -28.98 -7.27
CA MET A 44 -27.46 -29.79 -8.47
C MET A 44 -28.24 -31.11 -8.19
N PRO A 45 -29.50 -31.04 -7.78
CA PRO A 45 -30.25 -32.22 -7.32
C PRO A 45 -30.38 -33.30 -8.39
N GLN A 46 -30.36 -32.97 -9.68
CA GLN A 46 -30.39 -33.96 -10.77
C GLN A 46 -29.07 -34.70 -10.91
N LYS A 47 -27.93 -34.05 -10.63
CA LYS A 47 -26.59 -34.64 -10.65
C LYS A 47 -26.26 -35.47 -9.40
N ALA A 48 -26.83 -35.09 -8.25
CA ALA A 48 -26.66 -35.81 -6.99
C ALA A 48 -27.39 -37.18 -7.00
N LYS A 49 -28.41 -37.36 -7.84
CA LYS A 49 -29.13 -38.65 -7.99
C LYS A 49 -28.42 -39.68 -8.82
N ALA A 50 -27.39 -39.32 -9.59
CA ALA A 50 -26.48 -40.28 -10.19
C ALA A 50 -25.73 -41.00 -9.06
N LYS A 51 -25.98 -42.30 -8.87
CA LYS A 51 -25.38 -43.12 -7.81
C LYS A 51 -23.87 -42.92 -7.83
N SER A 52 -23.35 -42.17 -6.87
CA SER A 52 -21.94 -41.84 -6.73
C SER A 52 -21.12 -43.07 -6.39
N LYS A 53 -20.56 -43.68 -7.38
CA LYS A 53 -19.35 -44.51 -7.18
C LYS A 53 -18.16 -43.53 -7.31
N ALA A 54 -17.51 -43.30 -6.19
CA ALA A 54 -16.23 -42.64 -6.06
C ALA A 54 -16.16 -41.19 -6.52
N VAL A 55 -16.36 -40.28 -5.57
CA VAL A 55 -15.72 -38.96 -5.61
C VAL A 55 -14.23 -39.19 -5.45
N SER A 56 -13.45 -39.04 -6.50
CA SER A 56 -12.00 -39.13 -6.39
C SER A 56 -11.45 -37.86 -5.78
N THR A 57 -10.72 -37.97 -4.69
CA THR A 57 -10.00 -36.87 -4.09
C THR A 57 -8.74 -36.60 -4.87
N ALA A 58 -8.66 -35.43 -5.55
CA ALA A 58 -7.40 -34.90 -6.00
C ALA A 58 -6.90 -33.93 -4.92
N SER A 59 -5.95 -34.35 -4.12
CA SER A 59 -5.25 -33.52 -3.15
C SER A 59 -4.05 -32.88 -3.84
N LEU A 60 -4.01 -31.55 -3.93
CA LEU A 60 -2.82 -30.79 -4.32
C LEU A 60 -1.90 -30.44 -3.15
N SER A 61 -2.18 -30.90 -1.93
CA SER A 61 -1.35 -30.62 -0.77
C SER A 61 -0.04 -31.41 -0.83
N THR A 62 0.99 -30.77 -1.31
CA THR A 62 2.38 -31.19 -1.16
C THR A 62 2.90 -30.77 0.20
N GLN A 63 2.72 -31.53 1.25
CA GLN A 63 3.31 -31.35 2.59
C GLN A 63 2.30 -31.22 3.74
N GLY A 64 1.36 -32.15 3.88
CA GLY A 64 0.72 -32.39 5.18
C GLY A 64 -0.23 -31.31 5.74
N ASN A 65 -0.51 -30.27 5.01
CA ASN A 65 -1.37 -29.17 5.42
C ASN A 65 -2.55 -29.05 4.44
N ASN A 66 -3.64 -29.77 4.74
CA ASN A 66 -4.84 -29.76 3.90
C ASN A 66 -5.61 -28.43 4.08
N SER A 67 -5.19 -27.37 3.41
CA SER A 67 -5.87 -26.07 3.42
C SER A 67 -7.21 -26.13 2.69
N TYR A 68 -7.36 -26.99 1.70
CA TYR A 68 -8.61 -27.28 1.01
C TYR A 68 -8.63 -28.71 0.45
N TYR A 69 -9.84 -29.16 0.03
CA TYR A 69 -10.08 -30.45 -0.61
C TYR A 69 -10.84 -30.24 -1.91
N VAL A 70 -10.49 -30.97 -2.97
CA VAL A 70 -11.20 -30.93 -4.23
C VAL A 70 -11.89 -32.27 -4.49
N PHE A 71 -13.17 -32.23 -4.85
CA PHE A 71 -13.98 -33.41 -5.15
C PHE A 71 -14.59 -33.30 -6.54
N ASN A 72 -14.21 -34.24 -7.42
CA ASN A 72 -14.83 -34.38 -8.72
C ASN A 72 -16.18 -35.10 -8.62
N ASN A 73 -17.14 -34.72 -9.46
CA ASN A 73 -18.44 -35.39 -9.58
C ASN A 73 -18.45 -36.24 -10.88
N ASP A 74 -18.84 -37.49 -10.79
CA ASP A 74 -18.92 -38.40 -11.94
C ASP A 74 -19.91 -37.90 -13.03
N ALA A 75 -20.91 -37.11 -12.64
CA ALA A 75 -21.83 -36.46 -13.58
C ALA A 75 -21.26 -35.16 -14.20
N GLY A 76 -20.00 -34.84 -13.96
CA GLY A 76 -19.27 -33.66 -14.40
C GLY A 76 -19.31 -32.53 -13.38
N GLY A 77 -18.22 -31.75 -13.36
CA GLY A 77 -17.96 -30.69 -12.42
C GLY A 77 -17.09 -31.11 -11.23
N PHE A 78 -16.64 -30.12 -10.48
CA PHE A 78 -15.92 -30.32 -9.21
C PHE A 78 -16.31 -29.27 -8.19
N VAL A 79 -15.99 -29.53 -6.92
CA VAL A 79 -16.15 -28.55 -5.83
C VAL A 79 -14.88 -28.50 -4.99
N ILE A 80 -14.52 -27.29 -4.58
CA ILE A 80 -13.41 -26.99 -3.68
C ILE A 80 -13.98 -26.68 -2.30
N ILE A 81 -13.65 -27.49 -1.32
CA ILE A 81 -14.10 -27.37 0.06
C ILE A 81 -12.94 -26.88 0.93
N ALA A 82 -13.18 -25.87 1.75
CA ALA A 82 -12.21 -25.35 2.71
C ALA A 82 -11.73 -26.46 3.69
N GLY A 83 -10.48 -26.40 4.06
CA GLY A 83 -9.87 -27.32 5.05
C GLY A 83 -9.97 -26.83 6.49
N ASP A 84 -10.67 -25.71 6.72
CA ASP A 84 -10.83 -25.06 8.01
C ASP A 84 -12.26 -24.52 8.16
N ASP A 85 -12.83 -24.62 9.37
CA ASP A 85 -14.21 -24.18 9.64
C ASP A 85 -14.34 -22.68 9.96
N ALA A 86 -13.23 -21.95 9.98
CA ALA A 86 -13.22 -20.50 10.13
C ALA A 86 -13.57 -19.73 8.85
N VAL A 87 -13.65 -20.42 7.70
CA VAL A 87 -14.03 -19.83 6.41
C VAL A 87 -15.24 -20.56 5.81
N ALA A 88 -15.90 -19.92 4.85
CA ALA A 88 -17.03 -20.53 4.16
C ALA A 88 -16.64 -21.90 3.59
N PRO A 89 -17.50 -22.92 3.75
CA PRO A 89 -17.13 -24.30 3.41
C PRO A 89 -16.89 -24.53 1.91
N VAL A 90 -17.55 -23.79 1.02
CA VAL A 90 -17.35 -23.89 -0.44
C VAL A 90 -16.55 -22.69 -0.92
N LEU A 91 -15.35 -22.95 -1.42
CA LEU A 91 -14.46 -21.94 -1.98
C LEU A 91 -14.65 -21.74 -3.49
N GLY A 92 -15.10 -22.78 -4.19
CA GLY A 92 -15.40 -22.70 -5.61
C GLY A 92 -15.97 -24.01 -6.14
N TYR A 93 -16.61 -23.92 -7.31
CA TYR A 93 -17.15 -25.09 -7.99
C TYR A 93 -17.38 -24.86 -9.48
N THR A 94 -17.42 -25.95 -10.24
CA THR A 94 -17.86 -25.94 -11.63
C THR A 94 -19.00 -26.93 -11.82
N SER A 95 -19.83 -26.71 -12.83
CA SER A 95 -20.93 -27.62 -13.17
C SER A 95 -20.56 -28.62 -14.27
N THR A 96 -19.41 -28.46 -14.91
CA THR A 96 -18.95 -29.27 -16.04
C THR A 96 -17.45 -29.57 -15.93
N GLY A 97 -16.97 -30.54 -16.68
CA GLY A 97 -15.57 -30.93 -16.67
C GLY A 97 -15.16 -31.72 -15.43
N ALA A 98 -13.88 -31.80 -15.18
CA ALA A 98 -13.29 -32.38 -13.98
C ALA A 98 -12.01 -31.63 -13.61
N PHE A 99 -11.68 -31.59 -12.35
CA PHE A 99 -10.44 -31.05 -11.84
C PHE A 99 -9.29 -32.00 -12.15
N ASP A 100 -8.29 -31.53 -12.89
CA ASP A 100 -7.03 -32.20 -13.13
C ASP A 100 -5.88 -31.28 -12.73
N ALA A 101 -5.19 -31.60 -11.66
CA ALA A 101 -4.13 -30.77 -11.08
C ALA A 101 -2.99 -30.44 -12.05
N ASN A 102 -2.77 -31.31 -13.07
CA ASN A 102 -1.71 -31.13 -14.06
C ASN A 102 -2.11 -30.23 -15.23
N ARG A 103 -3.36 -29.80 -15.31
CA ARG A 103 -3.93 -29.09 -16.44
C ARG A 103 -4.77 -27.90 -16.05
N LEU A 104 -4.49 -27.27 -14.91
CA LEU A 104 -5.25 -26.11 -14.44
C LEU A 104 -4.88 -24.85 -15.21
N PRO A 105 -5.86 -23.97 -15.48
CA PRO A 105 -5.59 -22.58 -15.84
C PRO A 105 -4.65 -21.92 -14.81
N GLU A 106 -3.68 -21.13 -15.27
CA GLU A 106 -2.71 -20.51 -14.35
C GLU A 106 -3.40 -19.62 -13.32
N GLY A 107 -4.38 -18.79 -13.74
CA GLY A 107 -5.16 -17.98 -12.79
C GLY A 107 -5.88 -18.80 -11.72
N LEU A 108 -6.34 -20.03 -12.04
CA LEU A 108 -6.93 -20.93 -11.03
C LEU A 108 -5.85 -21.49 -10.10
N LYS A 109 -4.64 -21.78 -10.59
CA LYS A 109 -3.52 -22.22 -9.72
C LYS A 109 -3.18 -21.13 -8.70
N ASP A 110 -3.12 -19.87 -9.15
CA ASP A 110 -2.84 -18.73 -8.28
C ASP A 110 -3.94 -18.53 -7.23
N LEU A 111 -5.21 -18.65 -7.63
CA LEU A 111 -6.33 -18.58 -6.69
C LEU A 111 -6.26 -19.71 -5.64
N LEU A 112 -5.95 -20.94 -6.04
CA LEU A 112 -5.80 -22.06 -5.12
C LEU A 112 -4.63 -21.87 -4.15
N LYS A 113 -3.51 -21.29 -4.62
CA LYS A 113 -2.37 -20.93 -3.79
C LYS A 113 -2.74 -19.83 -2.78
N SER A 114 -3.55 -18.83 -3.20
CA SER A 114 -4.10 -17.82 -2.31
C SER A 114 -4.99 -18.46 -1.23
N TYR A 115 -5.87 -19.39 -1.57
CA TYR A 115 -6.65 -20.13 -0.57
C TYR A 115 -5.78 -20.86 0.43
N GLU A 116 -4.73 -21.54 -0.04
CA GLU A 116 -3.79 -22.26 0.83
C GLU A 116 -3.12 -21.32 1.83
N GLN A 117 -2.63 -20.18 1.36
CA GLN A 117 -1.95 -19.18 2.19
C GLN A 117 -2.90 -18.54 3.22
N GLN A 118 -4.08 -18.11 2.80
CA GLN A 118 -5.07 -17.51 3.69
C GLN A 118 -5.52 -18.49 4.80
N ILE A 119 -5.82 -19.72 4.45
CA ILE A 119 -6.26 -20.74 5.41
C ILE A 119 -5.10 -21.17 6.34
N ALA A 120 -3.85 -21.22 5.84
CA ALA A 120 -2.68 -21.52 6.66
C ALA A 120 -2.42 -20.41 7.69
N ALA A 121 -2.72 -19.15 7.37
CA ALA A 121 -2.55 -18.02 8.27
C ALA A 121 -3.57 -18.03 9.43
N LEU A 122 -4.79 -18.53 9.22
CA LEU A 122 -5.83 -18.64 10.25
C LEU A 122 -5.40 -19.50 11.44
N GLY A 123 -4.55 -20.53 11.22
CA GLY A 123 -4.10 -21.43 12.28
C GLY A 123 -3.13 -20.85 13.30
N LYS A 124 -2.65 -19.62 13.16
CA LYS A 124 -1.60 -19.02 14.00
C LYS A 124 -2.07 -18.00 15.04
N SER A 125 -3.22 -17.36 14.90
CA SER A 125 -3.68 -16.34 15.87
C SER A 125 -5.13 -15.89 15.67
N TYR A 126 -6.09 -16.81 15.43
CA TYR A 126 -7.47 -16.41 15.20
C TYR A 126 -8.34 -16.61 16.44
N THR A 127 -8.90 -15.52 16.97
CA THR A 127 -10.05 -15.53 17.87
C THR A 127 -11.28 -15.17 17.03
N ALA A 128 -12.15 -16.12 16.78
CA ALA A 128 -13.38 -15.85 16.05
C ALA A 128 -14.25 -14.85 16.82
N ASN A 129 -14.34 -13.63 16.33
CA ASN A 129 -15.40 -12.72 16.77
C ASN A 129 -16.69 -13.16 16.07
N THR A 130 -17.57 -13.82 16.82
CA THR A 130 -18.83 -14.42 16.34
C THR A 130 -19.94 -13.41 16.09
N THR A 131 -19.65 -12.16 15.78
CA THR A 131 -20.65 -11.15 15.46
C THR A 131 -20.34 -10.43 14.16
N SER A 132 -20.26 -11.18 13.05
CA SER A 132 -20.57 -10.56 11.77
C SER A 132 -22.08 -10.30 11.72
N THR A 133 -22.43 -9.03 11.71
CA THR A 133 -23.84 -8.59 11.57
C THR A 133 -24.22 -8.42 10.10
N ARG A 134 -23.29 -8.68 9.15
CA ARG A 134 -23.60 -8.60 7.72
C ARG A 134 -24.34 -9.85 7.29
N ALA A 135 -25.55 -9.67 6.76
CA ALA A 135 -26.28 -10.74 6.08
C ALA A 135 -25.46 -11.19 4.85
N GLU A 136 -25.30 -12.52 4.65
CA GLU A 136 -24.72 -13.05 3.42
C GLU A 136 -25.50 -12.52 2.22
N PHE A 137 -24.78 -12.05 1.20
CA PHE A 137 -25.41 -11.61 -0.03
C PHE A 137 -26.05 -12.82 -0.74
N THR A 138 -27.26 -12.65 -1.24
CA THR A 138 -27.97 -13.67 -2.03
C THR A 138 -28.44 -13.06 -3.34
N GLY A 139 -28.07 -13.68 -4.44
CA GLY A 139 -28.45 -13.24 -5.78
C GLY A 139 -27.66 -13.97 -6.85
N GLU A 140 -28.12 -13.90 -8.08
CA GLU A 140 -27.42 -14.53 -9.22
C GLU A 140 -27.62 -13.68 -10.47
N LYS A 141 -26.52 -13.36 -11.15
CA LYS A 141 -26.53 -12.78 -12.50
C LYS A 141 -25.36 -13.32 -13.30
N LEU A 142 -25.60 -13.70 -14.55
CA LEU A 142 -24.61 -14.24 -15.50
C LEU A 142 -24.68 -13.50 -16.83
N LEU A 143 -23.53 -13.05 -17.33
CA LEU A 143 -23.40 -12.37 -18.62
C LEU A 143 -23.08 -13.35 -19.77
N ASN A 144 -22.66 -14.58 -19.44
CA ASN A 144 -22.40 -15.65 -20.40
C ASN A 144 -21.41 -15.25 -21.51
N THR A 145 -20.24 -14.77 -21.15
CA THR A 145 -19.20 -14.33 -22.08
C THR A 145 -18.66 -15.47 -22.96
N ALA A 146 -18.01 -15.11 -24.07
CA ALA A 146 -17.42 -16.07 -25.00
C ALA A 146 -16.36 -16.95 -24.34
N LYS A 147 -16.32 -18.24 -24.71
CA LYS A 147 -15.37 -19.22 -24.16
C LYS A 147 -14.22 -19.42 -25.11
N TRP A 148 -13.32 -18.43 -25.13
CA TRP A 148 -12.14 -18.40 -25.99
C TRP A 148 -10.89 -18.86 -25.27
N ASN A 149 -9.82 -19.10 -26.07
CA ASN A 149 -8.57 -19.66 -25.60
C ASN A 149 -7.38 -18.89 -26.19
N GLN A 150 -6.18 -19.16 -25.69
CA GLN A 150 -4.93 -18.51 -26.12
C GLN A 150 -4.16 -19.29 -27.20
N ASN A 151 -4.49 -20.56 -27.39
CA ASN A 151 -3.83 -21.44 -28.34
C ASN A 151 -4.56 -21.50 -29.70
N ALA A 152 -4.08 -22.29 -30.65
CA ALA A 152 -4.76 -22.48 -31.93
C ALA A 152 -6.24 -22.83 -31.76
N PRO A 153 -7.13 -22.24 -32.60
CA PRO A 153 -6.84 -21.36 -33.73
C PRO A 153 -6.68 -19.87 -33.38
N PHE A 154 -6.80 -19.45 -32.11
CA PHE A 154 -6.83 -18.06 -31.68
C PHE A 154 -5.51 -17.31 -31.89
N ASN A 155 -4.37 -18.03 -31.87
CA ASN A 155 -3.03 -17.45 -32.03
C ASN A 155 -2.50 -17.50 -33.45
N LYS A 156 -3.38 -17.62 -34.47
CA LYS A 156 -3.01 -17.74 -35.86
C LYS A 156 -2.12 -16.59 -36.37
N TYR A 157 -2.35 -15.40 -35.87
CA TYR A 157 -1.68 -14.17 -36.32
C TYR A 157 -0.64 -13.64 -35.33
N THR A 158 -0.36 -14.35 -34.24
CA THR A 158 0.71 -13.95 -33.32
C THR A 158 2.08 -14.39 -33.85
N PRO A 159 3.17 -13.69 -33.52
CA PRO A 159 4.52 -14.09 -33.89
C PRO A 159 4.81 -15.56 -33.49
N HIS A 160 5.33 -16.32 -34.45
CA HIS A 160 5.64 -17.75 -34.27
C HIS A 160 4.49 -18.63 -33.77
N ASN A 161 3.25 -18.19 -33.89
CA ASN A 161 2.06 -18.78 -33.28
C ASN A 161 2.20 -18.98 -31.77
N TYR A 162 2.91 -18.08 -31.09
CA TYR A 162 2.94 -18.06 -29.64
C TYR A 162 1.54 -17.75 -29.09
N VAL A 163 1.27 -18.13 -27.85
CA VAL A 163 -0.04 -17.88 -27.23
C VAL A 163 -0.38 -16.39 -27.26
N THR A 164 -1.68 -16.07 -27.41
CA THR A 164 -2.16 -14.69 -27.53
C THR A 164 -1.87 -13.82 -26.30
N GLY A 165 -1.65 -14.45 -25.14
CA GLY A 165 -1.54 -13.80 -23.84
C GLY A 165 -2.90 -13.63 -23.16
N CYS A 166 -2.90 -13.75 -21.82
CA CYS A 166 -4.13 -13.67 -21.02
C CYS A 166 -4.81 -12.30 -21.11
N VAL A 167 -4.03 -11.22 -21.17
CA VAL A 167 -4.52 -9.84 -21.27
C VAL A 167 -5.30 -9.62 -22.59
N ALA A 168 -4.72 -9.97 -23.73
CA ALA A 168 -5.39 -9.84 -25.02
C ALA A 168 -6.62 -10.76 -25.13
N THR A 169 -6.54 -11.97 -24.58
CA THR A 169 -7.68 -12.90 -24.57
C THR A 169 -8.83 -12.39 -23.73
N ALA A 170 -8.55 -11.88 -22.51
CA ALA A 170 -9.57 -11.31 -21.64
C ALA A 170 -10.21 -10.06 -22.28
N GLY A 171 -9.39 -9.16 -22.84
CA GLY A 171 -9.86 -7.98 -23.59
C GLY A 171 -10.79 -8.36 -24.75
N ALA A 172 -10.38 -9.33 -25.59
CA ALA A 172 -11.20 -9.82 -26.69
C ALA A 172 -12.54 -10.41 -26.25
N ILE A 173 -12.57 -11.15 -25.14
CA ILE A 173 -13.82 -11.72 -24.55
C ILE A 173 -14.78 -10.61 -24.13
N VAL A 174 -14.27 -9.54 -23.48
CA VAL A 174 -15.09 -8.39 -23.08
C VAL A 174 -15.59 -7.62 -24.29
N MET A 175 -14.73 -7.36 -25.28
CA MET A 175 -15.11 -6.72 -26.54
C MET A 175 -16.20 -7.51 -27.27
N LYS A 176 -16.13 -8.84 -27.29
CA LYS A 176 -17.16 -9.71 -27.86
C LYS A 176 -18.48 -9.59 -27.14
N HIS A 177 -18.48 -9.48 -25.83
CA HIS A 177 -19.70 -9.26 -25.04
C HIS A 177 -20.41 -7.96 -25.46
N HIS A 178 -19.64 -6.88 -25.59
CA HIS A 178 -20.17 -5.58 -26.02
C HIS A 178 -20.50 -5.54 -27.52
N GLY A 179 -19.93 -6.44 -28.36
CA GLY A 179 -20.03 -6.36 -29.81
C GLY A 179 -19.47 -5.04 -30.37
N TYR A 180 -18.41 -4.53 -29.79
CA TYR A 180 -17.88 -3.19 -30.01
C TYR A 180 -16.34 -3.17 -30.00
N PRO A 181 -15.69 -2.29 -30.82
CA PRO A 181 -16.30 -1.34 -31.77
C PRO A 181 -16.70 -2.04 -33.11
N ALA A 182 -17.48 -1.39 -33.92
CA ALA A 182 -17.70 -1.85 -35.28
C ALA A 182 -16.41 -1.77 -36.14
N LYS A 183 -15.60 -0.74 -35.87
CA LYS A 183 -14.30 -0.48 -36.49
C LYS A 183 -13.37 0.21 -35.50
N GLY A 184 -12.10 -0.20 -35.46
CA GLY A 184 -11.10 0.45 -34.59
C GLY A 184 -10.58 1.77 -35.15
N ILE A 185 -9.65 2.40 -34.47
CA ILE A 185 -9.14 3.75 -34.68
C ILE A 185 -7.62 3.71 -34.88
N GLY A 186 -7.13 4.21 -36.00
CA GLY A 186 -5.71 4.39 -36.26
C GLY A 186 -4.89 3.10 -36.34
N SER A 187 -3.63 3.21 -36.03
CA SER A 187 -2.67 2.11 -36.05
C SER A 187 -1.67 2.23 -34.92
N HIS A 188 -1.01 1.11 -34.61
CA HIS A 188 0.09 1.08 -33.65
C HIS A 188 1.23 0.20 -34.16
N THR A 189 2.45 0.57 -33.81
CA THR A 189 3.67 -0.18 -34.07
C THR A 189 4.55 -0.19 -32.81
N TYR A 190 5.05 -1.35 -32.44
CA TYR A 190 6.05 -1.48 -31.40
C TYR A 190 7.12 -2.49 -31.82
N THR A 191 8.31 -2.42 -31.22
CA THR A 191 9.40 -3.32 -31.49
C THR A 191 9.40 -4.48 -30.49
N TRP A 192 9.22 -5.70 -31.00
CA TRP A 192 9.33 -6.93 -30.23
C TRP A 192 10.47 -7.78 -30.77
N ASN A 193 11.44 -8.15 -29.93
CA ASN A 193 12.56 -9.01 -30.28
C ASN A 193 13.25 -8.57 -31.60
N GLU A 194 13.59 -7.28 -31.68
CA GLU A 194 14.19 -6.62 -32.87
C GLU A 194 13.33 -6.61 -34.12
N GLN A 195 12.04 -6.92 -34.03
CA GLN A 195 11.09 -6.87 -35.15
C GLN A 195 9.97 -5.89 -34.82
N ASP A 196 9.60 -5.07 -35.81
CA ASP A 196 8.45 -4.19 -35.70
C ASP A 196 7.16 -4.97 -35.94
N LEU A 197 6.28 -4.97 -34.98
CA LEU A 197 4.94 -5.51 -35.05
C LEU A 197 3.95 -4.35 -35.22
N THR A 198 3.16 -4.39 -36.29
CA THR A 198 2.21 -3.32 -36.62
C THR A 198 0.82 -3.87 -36.79
N ALA A 199 -0.16 -3.20 -36.20
CA ALA A 199 -1.57 -3.40 -36.47
C ALA A 199 -2.22 -2.09 -36.96
N ASN A 200 -3.06 -2.20 -37.97
CA ASN A 200 -3.97 -1.15 -38.39
C ASN A 200 -5.36 -1.54 -37.92
N PHE A 201 -5.92 -0.78 -37.00
CA PHE A 201 -7.22 -1.06 -36.38
C PHE A 201 -8.40 -0.57 -37.22
N GLU A 202 -8.15 0.21 -38.26
CA GLU A 202 -9.17 0.77 -39.14
C GLU A 202 -9.80 -0.25 -40.11
N HIS A 203 -10.24 -1.40 -39.54
CA HIS A 203 -10.99 -2.41 -40.25
C HIS A 203 -12.21 -2.86 -39.45
N ASP A 204 -13.17 -3.48 -40.10
CA ASP A 204 -14.41 -3.91 -39.48
C ASP A 204 -14.19 -5.17 -38.64
N TYR A 205 -14.78 -5.21 -37.46
CA TYR A 205 -14.89 -6.37 -36.59
C TYR A 205 -16.28 -7.00 -36.73
N ASP A 206 -16.36 -8.13 -37.41
CA ASP A 206 -17.61 -8.83 -37.67
C ASP A 206 -18.08 -9.66 -36.47
N TRP A 207 -18.56 -8.95 -35.46
CA TRP A 207 -18.98 -9.56 -34.18
C TRP A 207 -20.04 -10.65 -34.32
N ALA A 208 -20.93 -10.52 -35.32
CA ALA A 208 -22.02 -11.48 -35.54
C ALA A 208 -21.49 -12.85 -35.99
N ASN A 209 -20.38 -12.86 -36.75
CA ASN A 209 -19.76 -14.08 -37.25
C ASN A 209 -18.60 -14.60 -36.41
N MET A 210 -18.26 -13.99 -35.26
CA MET A 210 -17.29 -14.51 -34.29
C MET A 210 -17.99 -15.51 -33.36
N PRO A 211 -17.70 -16.84 -33.47
CA PRO A 211 -18.39 -17.82 -32.60
C PRO A 211 -18.02 -17.67 -31.13
N ALA A 212 -18.99 -17.81 -30.24
CA ALA A 212 -18.77 -17.70 -28.78
C ALA A 212 -17.98 -18.87 -28.19
N LYS A 213 -17.90 -20.03 -28.88
CA LYS A 213 -17.20 -21.22 -28.39
C LYS A 213 -16.57 -21.98 -29.55
N TYR A 214 -15.31 -22.36 -29.38
CA TYR A 214 -14.61 -23.18 -30.34
C TYR A 214 -15.10 -24.62 -30.33
N THR A 215 -15.25 -25.19 -31.53
CA THR A 215 -15.49 -26.60 -31.76
C THR A 215 -14.46 -27.11 -32.78
N VAL A 216 -13.90 -28.28 -32.50
CA VAL A 216 -12.85 -28.89 -33.35
C VAL A 216 -13.32 -29.00 -34.80
N GLY A 217 -12.48 -28.52 -35.72
CA GLY A 217 -12.76 -28.54 -37.18
C GLY A 217 -13.48 -27.28 -37.67
N ASN A 218 -13.67 -26.26 -36.87
CA ASN A 218 -14.28 -24.98 -37.23
C ASN A 218 -13.26 -23.81 -37.19
N ASP A 219 -12.01 -24.07 -37.52
CA ASP A 219 -10.91 -23.10 -37.33
C ASP A 219 -11.09 -21.83 -38.18
N GLU A 220 -11.62 -21.95 -39.42
CA GLU A 220 -11.87 -20.82 -40.29
C GLU A 220 -12.87 -19.82 -39.72
N ALA A 221 -13.85 -20.27 -38.96
CA ALA A 221 -14.82 -19.39 -38.29
C ALA A 221 -14.20 -18.55 -37.19
N PHE A 222 -12.98 -18.88 -36.74
CA PHE A 222 -12.25 -18.14 -35.73
C PHE A 222 -11.21 -17.17 -36.32
N ASP A 223 -11.12 -17.00 -37.63
CA ASP A 223 -10.18 -16.10 -38.25
C ASP A 223 -10.33 -14.64 -37.74
N GLY A 224 -11.57 -14.16 -37.65
CA GLY A 224 -11.88 -12.85 -37.09
C GLY A 224 -11.50 -12.70 -35.62
N VAL A 225 -11.68 -13.78 -34.82
CA VAL A 225 -11.27 -13.80 -33.39
C VAL A 225 -9.75 -13.76 -33.28
N ALA A 226 -9.04 -14.56 -34.06
CA ALA A 226 -7.58 -14.59 -34.08
C ALA A 226 -6.98 -13.24 -34.48
N ARG A 227 -7.62 -12.54 -35.46
CA ARG A 227 -7.21 -11.19 -35.83
C ARG A 227 -7.42 -10.21 -34.68
N LEU A 228 -8.61 -10.19 -34.08
CA LEU A 228 -8.90 -9.33 -32.90
C LEU A 228 -7.87 -9.52 -31.79
N MET A 229 -7.52 -10.78 -31.48
CA MET A 229 -6.53 -11.06 -30.45
C MET A 229 -5.11 -10.62 -30.84
N ALA A 230 -4.75 -10.68 -32.13
CA ALA A 230 -3.48 -10.17 -32.62
C ALA A 230 -3.45 -8.64 -32.59
N ASP A 231 -4.55 -7.98 -32.96
CA ASP A 231 -4.68 -6.53 -32.90
C ASP A 231 -4.53 -6.04 -31.46
N LEU A 232 -5.23 -6.67 -30.52
CA LEU A 232 -5.07 -6.37 -29.09
C LEU A 232 -3.64 -6.62 -28.62
N GLY A 233 -3.01 -7.71 -29.06
CA GLY A 233 -1.63 -7.99 -28.71
C GLY A 233 -0.66 -6.89 -29.17
N VAL A 234 -0.86 -6.32 -30.36
CA VAL A 234 -0.08 -5.16 -30.81
C VAL A 234 -0.45 -3.91 -30.02
N ALA A 235 -1.74 -3.68 -29.76
CA ALA A 235 -2.23 -2.51 -29.04
C ALA A 235 -1.69 -2.40 -27.60
N VAL A 236 -1.38 -3.55 -26.97
CA VAL A 236 -0.83 -3.63 -25.60
C VAL A 236 0.67 -3.93 -25.56
N GLU A 237 1.37 -3.87 -26.69
CA GLU A 237 2.81 -4.16 -26.82
C GLU A 237 3.19 -5.53 -26.21
N MET A 238 2.40 -6.56 -26.56
CA MET A 238 2.51 -7.90 -26.00
C MET A 238 3.93 -8.47 -26.08
N GLN A 239 4.45 -8.90 -24.96
CA GLN A 239 5.71 -9.61 -24.88
C GLN A 239 5.49 -11.10 -25.18
N TYR A 240 5.51 -11.46 -26.45
CA TYR A 240 5.26 -12.82 -26.91
C TYR A 240 6.40 -13.77 -26.55
N ALA A 241 6.08 -14.95 -26.00
CA ALA A 241 7.05 -15.99 -25.71
C ALA A 241 6.43 -17.38 -25.83
N LYS A 242 7.29 -18.38 -26.02
CA LYS A 242 6.88 -19.78 -26.20
C LYS A 242 6.15 -20.37 -24.99
N GLY A 243 6.51 -19.91 -23.79
CA GLY A 243 5.95 -20.43 -22.53
C GLY A 243 4.78 -19.62 -21.97
N GLY A 244 4.53 -18.43 -22.53
CA GLY A 244 3.49 -17.52 -22.07
C GLY A 244 3.76 -16.11 -22.58
N SER A 245 2.73 -15.41 -23.02
CA SER A 245 2.81 -14.02 -23.51
C SER A 245 2.16 -13.09 -22.49
N GLY A 246 2.80 -11.95 -22.20
CA GLY A 246 2.37 -11.02 -21.15
C GLY A 246 2.30 -9.58 -21.61
N ALA A 247 1.36 -8.84 -21.00
CA ALA A 247 1.22 -7.38 -21.10
C ALA A 247 0.58 -6.86 -19.80
N SER A 248 0.58 -5.55 -19.58
CA SER A 248 -0.08 -5.00 -18.39
C SER A 248 -1.58 -4.78 -18.61
N MET A 249 -2.34 -4.71 -17.52
CA MET A 249 -3.77 -4.38 -17.58
C MET A 249 -3.99 -2.90 -17.85
N GLU A 250 -3.10 -2.05 -17.38
CA GLU A 250 -3.07 -0.62 -17.65
C GLU A 250 -2.95 -0.35 -19.17
N ASP A 251 -2.03 -1.06 -19.84
CA ASP A 251 -1.88 -0.95 -21.29
C ASP A 251 -3.14 -1.38 -22.02
N LEU A 252 -3.84 -2.42 -21.53
CA LEU A 252 -5.11 -2.85 -22.09
C LEU A 252 -6.19 -1.77 -21.96
N VAL A 253 -6.35 -1.15 -20.79
CA VAL A 253 -7.31 -0.05 -20.60
C VAL A 253 -6.99 1.10 -21.56
N THR A 254 -5.73 1.51 -21.61
CA THR A 254 -5.25 2.57 -22.50
C THR A 254 -5.52 2.23 -23.98
N ALA A 255 -5.22 1.00 -24.38
CA ALA A 255 -5.46 0.52 -25.75
C ALA A 255 -6.97 0.53 -26.09
N LEU A 256 -7.82 0.04 -25.19
CA LEU A 256 -9.27 0.02 -25.39
C LEU A 256 -9.84 1.44 -25.55
N GLN A 257 -9.36 2.39 -24.77
CA GLN A 257 -9.76 3.80 -24.87
C GLN A 257 -9.26 4.45 -26.16
N LYS A 258 -7.99 4.24 -26.51
CA LYS A 258 -7.31 4.93 -27.60
C LYS A 258 -7.66 4.38 -28.98
N TYR A 259 -7.68 3.05 -29.11
CA TYR A 259 -7.80 2.39 -30.42
C TYR A 259 -9.17 1.75 -30.67
N PHE A 260 -9.96 1.53 -29.60
CA PHE A 260 -11.23 0.81 -29.72
C PHE A 260 -12.42 1.61 -29.21
N GLY A 261 -12.24 2.90 -28.86
CA GLY A 261 -13.34 3.81 -28.54
C GLY A 261 -14.11 3.47 -27.27
N TYR A 262 -13.47 2.81 -26.34
CA TYR A 262 -14.07 2.57 -25.02
C TYR A 262 -14.09 3.84 -24.17
N SER A 263 -14.99 3.87 -23.21
CA SER A 263 -15.20 4.99 -22.31
C SER A 263 -13.93 5.38 -21.57
N LYS A 264 -13.64 6.65 -21.54
CA LYS A 264 -12.54 7.25 -20.77
C LYS A 264 -12.77 7.17 -19.26
N TYR A 265 -13.97 6.80 -18.81
CA TYR A 265 -14.26 6.54 -17.40
C TYR A 265 -13.79 5.17 -16.91
N ALA A 266 -13.37 4.28 -17.80
CA ALA A 266 -12.79 2.99 -17.39
C ALA A 266 -11.54 3.21 -16.53
N ARG A 267 -11.47 2.53 -15.38
CA ARG A 267 -10.35 2.64 -14.42
C ARG A 267 -9.87 1.27 -13.99
N HIS A 268 -8.57 1.08 -14.00
CA HIS A 268 -7.90 -0.07 -13.38
C HIS A 268 -7.61 0.26 -11.92
N LEU A 269 -8.23 -0.48 -11.00
CA LEU A 269 -8.09 -0.26 -9.54
C LEU A 269 -7.60 -1.53 -8.86
N ALA A 270 -6.77 -1.36 -7.83
CA ALA A 270 -6.33 -2.46 -7.00
C ALA A 270 -7.31 -2.71 -5.83
N MET A 271 -7.49 -3.97 -5.46
CA MET A 271 -8.34 -4.34 -4.31
C MET A 271 -7.82 -3.72 -3.00
N ALA A 272 -6.50 -3.58 -2.87
CA ALA A 272 -5.87 -2.97 -1.71
C ALA A 272 -6.32 -1.52 -1.47
N ASP A 273 -6.65 -0.80 -2.54
CA ASP A 273 -7.07 0.61 -2.46
C ASP A 273 -8.51 0.77 -1.94
N LEU A 274 -9.35 -0.24 -2.15
CA LEU A 274 -10.78 -0.19 -1.83
C LEU A 274 -11.17 -0.99 -0.58
N GLY A 275 -10.37 -1.97 -0.20
CA GLY A 275 -10.71 -2.94 0.83
C GLY A 275 -11.70 -4.02 0.34
N ALA A 276 -11.63 -5.19 0.98
CA ALA A 276 -12.32 -6.39 0.52
C ALA A 276 -13.87 -6.29 0.50
N GLU A 277 -14.45 -5.50 1.40
CA GLU A 277 -15.92 -5.33 1.47
C GLU A 277 -16.44 -4.50 0.30
N VAL A 278 -15.86 -3.34 0.08
CA VAL A 278 -16.23 -2.45 -1.03
C VAL A 278 -15.93 -3.12 -2.37
N TRP A 279 -14.85 -3.89 -2.44
CA TRP A 279 -14.43 -4.60 -3.65
C TRP A 279 -15.51 -5.52 -4.21
N ASN A 280 -16.03 -6.41 -3.39
CA ASN A 280 -17.04 -7.38 -3.83
C ASN A 280 -18.35 -6.71 -4.26
N ASP A 281 -18.77 -5.66 -3.56
CA ASP A 281 -19.98 -4.92 -3.91
C ASP A 281 -19.83 -4.18 -5.23
N ARG A 282 -18.67 -3.60 -5.50
CA ARG A 282 -18.35 -2.99 -6.79
C ARG A 282 -18.33 -3.99 -7.94
N LEU A 283 -17.71 -5.14 -7.74
CA LEU A 283 -17.71 -6.19 -8.76
C LEU A 283 -19.14 -6.62 -9.11
N ARG A 284 -20.04 -6.73 -8.13
CA ARG A 284 -21.45 -7.02 -8.37
C ARG A 284 -22.14 -5.89 -9.14
N ALA A 285 -21.88 -4.64 -8.78
CA ALA A 285 -22.44 -3.48 -9.46
C ALA A 285 -22.04 -3.41 -10.95
N GLU A 286 -20.81 -3.78 -11.30
CA GLU A 286 -20.38 -3.88 -12.70
C GLU A 286 -21.21 -4.94 -13.45
N ILE A 287 -21.37 -6.12 -12.86
CA ILE A 287 -22.17 -7.20 -13.44
C ILE A 287 -23.64 -6.78 -13.57
N ASP A 288 -24.18 -6.08 -12.57
CA ASP A 288 -25.54 -5.56 -12.59
C ASP A 288 -25.74 -4.51 -13.70
N ALA A 289 -24.72 -3.77 -14.02
CA ALA A 289 -24.68 -2.82 -15.13
C ALA A 289 -24.35 -3.47 -16.49
N ASP A 290 -24.37 -4.81 -16.60
CA ASP A 290 -24.08 -5.58 -17.81
C ASP A 290 -22.65 -5.42 -18.34
N ARG A 291 -21.69 -5.15 -17.45
CA ARG A 291 -20.28 -4.99 -17.76
C ARG A 291 -19.46 -6.18 -17.23
N PRO A 292 -18.96 -7.08 -18.09
CA PRO A 292 -18.00 -8.09 -17.68
C PRO A 292 -16.69 -7.44 -17.29
N ILE A 293 -16.07 -7.96 -16.25
CA ILE A 293 -14.94 -7.31 -15.59
C ILE A 293 -13.65 -7.95 -16.03
N LEU A 294 -12.72 -7.14 -16.55
CA LEU A 294 -11.32 -7.53 -16.69
C LEU A 294 -10.71 -7.59 -15.29
N TYR A 295 -10.25 -8.77 -14.89
CA TYR A 295 -9.68 -9.01 -13.58
C TYR A 295 -8.27 -9.54 -13.69
N SER A 296 -7.38 -9.08 -12.81
CA SER A 296 -5.99 -9.52 -12.77
C SER A 296 -5.59 -9.88 -11.34
N ALA A 297 -4.78 -10.91 -11.22
CA ALA A 297 -4.09 -11.24 -9.99
C ALA A 297 -2.61 -11.48 -10.29
N VAL A 298 -1.72 -10.85 -9.53
CA VAL A 298 -0.28 -10.93 -9.71
C VAL A 298 0.34 -11.68 -8.54
N ASN A 299 1.16 -12.67 -8.84
CA ASN A 299 1.99 -13.38 -7.88
C ASN A 299 3.41 -12.80 -7.94
N SER A 300 3.96 -12.40 -6.80
CA SER A 300 5.27 -11.76 -6.68
C SER A 300 6.45 -12.58 -7.26
N ASN A 301 6.28 -13.87 -7.50
CA ASN A 301 7.34 -14.77 -7.94
C ASN A 301 7.16 -15.41 -9.33
N GLU A 302 5.97 -15.37 -9.91
CA GLU A 302 5.64 -16.19 -11.10
C GLU A 302 4.93 -15.40 -12.22
N GLY A 303 4.74 -14.09 -12.06
CA GLY A 303 3.99 -13.26 -13.01
C GLY A 303 2.51 -13.15 -12.65
N GLY A 304 1.72 -12.51 -13.51
CA GLY A 304 0.30 -12.26 -13.32
C GLY A 304 -0.57 -12.97 -14.34
N HIS A 305 -1.84 -13.17 -14.00
CA HIS A 305 -2.85 -13.66 -14.91
C HIS A 305 -4.05 -12.75 -14.97
N SER A 306 -4.53 -12.51 -16.20
CA SER A 306 -5.75 -11.78 -16.49
C SER A 306 -6.84 -12.73 -16.95
N PHE A 307 -8.05 -12.51 -16.47
CA PHE A 307 -9.24 -13.30 -16.79
C PHE A 307 -10.49 -12.42 -16.72
N VAL A 308 -11.65 -12.99 -16.98
CA VAL A 308 -12.91 -12.25 -16.97
C VAL A 308 -13.80 -12.75 -15.85
N ILE A 309 -14.36 -11.82 -15.05
CA ILE A 309 -15.49 -12.10 -14.20
C ILE A 309 -16.74 -11.75 -14.99
N ASP A 310 -17.59 -12.73 -15.22
CA ASP A 310 -18.78 -12.63 -16.07
C ASP A 310 -20.11 -12.91 -15.34
N GLY A 311 -20.07 -12.82 -14.01
CA GLY A 311 -21.26 -13.01 -13.20
C GLY A 311 -20.97 -13.23 -11.72
N TYR A 312 -22.05 -13.41 -10.97
CA TYR A 312 -21.99 -13.81 -9.58
C TYR A 312 -23.16 -14.74 -9.22
N LYS A 313 -22.95 -15.52 -8.17
CA LYS A 313 -23.99 -16.26 -7.47
C LYS A 313 -23.67 -16.26 -5.99
N ASP A 314 -24.58 -15.67 -5.22
CA ASP A 314 -24.39 -15.45 -3.79
C ASP A 314 -23.03 -14.77 -3.53
N GLU A 315 -22.18 -15.31 -2.68
CA GLU A 315 -20.85 -14.77 -2.36
C GLU A 315 -19.75 -15.22 -3.33
N SER A 316 -20.08 -15.92 -4.42
CA SER A 316 -19.11 -16.40 -5.41
C SER A 316 -19.26 -15.67 -6.74
N PHE A 317 -18.15 -15.47 -7.43
CA PHE A 317 -18.12 -14.85 -8.75
C PHE A 317 -17.91 -15.90 -9.84
N SER A 318 -18.61 -15.73 -10.95
CA SER A 318 -18.41 -16.54 -12.16
C SER A 318 -17.15 -16.07 -12.87
N VAL A 319 -16.20 -16.98 -13.03
CA VAL A 319 -14.90 -16.72 -13.64
C VAL A 319 -14.79 -17.45 -14.96
N ASN A 320 -14.46 -16.70 -16.00
CA ASN A 320 -14.03 -17.19 -17.30
C ASN A 320 -12.49 -17.05 -17.40
N TRP A 321 -11.79 -18.16 -17.31
CA TRP A 321 -10.32 -18.20 -17.27
C TRP A 321 -9.63 -17.88 -18.61
N GLY A 322 -10.38 -17.75 -19.71
CA GLY A 322 -9.78 -17.61 -21.03
C GLY A 322 -9.14 -18.91 -21.57
N TRP A 323 -9.63 -20.06 -21.13
CA TRP A 323 -9.12 -21.40 -21.48
C TRP A 323 -10.19 -22.26 -22.17
N GLY A 324 -11.00 -21.65 -23.02
CA GLY A 324 -12.02 -22.35 -23.80
C GLY A 324 -13.18 -22.88 -22.96
N GLY A 325 -13.40 -22.34 -21.77
CA GLY A 325 -14.40 -22.80 -20.82
C GLY A 325 -13.92 -23.88 -19.86
N TYR A 326 -12.64 -24.26 -19.93
CA TYR A 326 -12.09 -25.25 -19.01
C TYR A 326 -11.92 -24.67 -17.61
N CYS A 327 -12.48 -25.34 -16.62
CA CYS A 327 -12.56 -24.87 -15.23
C CYS A 327 -13.33 -23.57 -15.00
N ASP A 328 -14.05 -23.05 -16.00
CA ASP A 328 -14.96 -21.92 -15.74
C ASP A 328 -16.01 -22.31 -14.71
N GLY A 329 -16.28 -21.43 -13.77
CA GLY A 329 -17.19 -21.72 -12.67
C GLY A 329 -17.28 -20.59 -11.67
N PHE A 330 -17.84 -20.91 -10.51
CA PHE A 330 -18.01 -19.95 -9.42
C PHE A 330 -16.92 -20.13 -8.38
N TYR A 331 -16.29 -19.02 -8.01
CA TYR A 331 -15.17 -18.99 -7.05
C TYR A 331 -15.33 -17.83 -6.10
N ARG A 332 -14.93 -18.02 -4.85
CA ARG A 332 -14.72 -16.91 -3.94
C ARG A 332 -13.40 -16.21 -4.31
N ILE A 333 -13.45 -14.94 -4.59
CA ILE A 333 -12.30 -14.10 -4.90
C ILE A 333 -12.12 -13.07 -3.79
N GLY A 334 -10.90 -12.56 -3.62
CA GLY A 334 -10.59 -11.65 -2.54
C GLY A 334 -10.29 -12.35 -1.21
N ALA A 335 -10.59 -11.68 -0.10
CA ALA A 335 -10.34 -12.22 1.23
C ALA A 335 -11.38 -13.27 1.61
N LEU A 336 -10.94 -14.47 2.04
CA LEU A 336 -11.84 -15.53 2.50
C LEU A 336 -12.52 -15.21 3.84
N ASN A 337 -11.90 -14.35 4.64
CA ASN A 337 -12.46 -13.85 5.90
C ASN A 337 -12.16 -12.37 6.06
N PRO A 338 -13.05 -11.47 5.69
CA PRO A 338 -12.88 -10.02 5.79
C PRO A 338 -12.89 -9.49 7.24
N GLU A 339 -13.28 -10.31 8.23
CA GLU A 339 -13.58 -9.85 9.59
C GLU A 339 -12.42 -9.95 10.59
N THR A 340 -11.25 -10.36 10.19
CA THR A 340 -10.10 -10.36 11.07
C THR A 340 -9.62 -8.94 11.37
N GLY A 341 -10.40 -8.20 12.15
CA GLY A 341 -9.97 -7.00 12.87
C GLY A 341 -9.56 -5.80 12.04
N GLY A 342 -10.20 -5.54 10.89
CA GLY A 342 -10.00 -4.28 10.14
C GLY A 342 -8.61 -4.09 9.53
N LYS A 343 -7.73 -5.08 9.61
CA LYS A 343 -6.52 -5.19 8.81
C LYS A 343 -6.66 -6.43 7.95
N PRO A 344 -6.50 -6.32 6.63
CA PRO A 344 -6.26 -7.51 5.82
C PRO A 344 -5.16 -8.30 6.51
N LEU A 345 -5.31 -9.61 6.62
CA LEU A 345 -4.23 -10.49 7.07
C LEU A 345 -3.02 -10.22 6.18
N GLY A 346 -2.15 -9.34 6.65
CA GLY A 346 -0.91 -8.81 6.10
C GLY A 346 -0.84 -8.71 4.58
N ASP A 347 -0.30 -7.66 4.06
CA ASP A 347 -0.04 -7.40 2.63
C ASP A 347 0.63 -8.55 1.86
N GLN A 348 1.00 -9.62 2.53
CA GLN A 348 1.64 -10.81 1.99
C GLN A 348 0.68 -11.85 1.40
N TYR A 349 -0.64 -11.79 1.68
CA TYR A 349 -1.59 -12.84 1.28
C TYR A 349 -2.64 -12.38 0.27
N ASN A 350 -2.79 -11.09 0.08
CA ASN A 350 -3.51 -10.56 -1.06
C ASN A 350 -2.51 -10.44 -2.20
N LEU A 351 -2.48 -11.45 -3.06
CA LEU A 351 -1.99 -11.29 -4.43
C LEU A 351 -2.53 -9.95 -4.91
N SER A 352 -1.70 -9.13 -5.54
CA SER A 352 -2.12 -7.84 -6.08
C SER A 352 -3.30 -8.05 -7.02
N GLN A 353 -4.50 -8.09 -6.43
CA GLN A 353 -5.74 -8.27 -7.18
C GLN A 353 -6.18 -6.90 -7.68
N SER A 354 -6.52 -6.84 -8.93
CA SER A 354 -6.99 -5.61 -9.57
C SER A 354 -8.08 -5.90 -10.59
N ALA A 355 -8.89 -4.90 -10.90
CA ALA A 355 -9.98 -5.01 -11.84
C ALA A 355 -10.22 -3.71 -12.59
N VAL A 356 -10.82 -3.80 -13.76
CA VAL A 356 -11.24 -2.65 -14.54
C VAL A 356 -12.72 -2.40 -14.33
N PHE A 357 -13.03 -1.22 -13.82
CA PHE A 357 -14.39 -0.74 -13.54
C PHE A 357 -14.83 0.26 -14.62
N SER A 358 -16.14 0.38 -14.81
CA SER A 358 -16.77 1.27 -15.79
C SER A 358 -16.32 1.02 -17.23
N LEU A 359 -15.94 -0.22 -17.56
CA LEU A 359 -15.50 -0.59 -18.91
C LEU A 359 -16.70 -0.83 -19.82
N GLN A 360 -16.99 0.12 -20.67
CA GLN A 360 -18.08 0.06 -21.63
C GLN A 360 -17.73 0.84 -22.89
N PRO A 361 -18.42 0.62 -24.03
CA PRO A 361 -18.35 1.50 -25.18
C PRO A 361 -18.60 2.96 -24.81
N SER A 362 -17.85 3.89 -25.41
CA SER A 362 -18.17 5.31 -25.27
C SER A 362 -19.49 5.65 -25.95
N ASP A 363 -20.32 6.45 -25.31
CA ASP A 363 -21.62 6.90 -25.82
C ASP A 363 -21.55 8.29 -26.49
N GLY A 364 -20.33 8.82 -26.71
CA GLY A 364 -20.12 10.11 -27.35
C GLY A 364 -18.72 10.70 -27.10
N GLU A 365 -18.56 11.97 -27.39
CA GLU A 365 -17.34 12.71 -27.03
C GLU A 365 -17.28 12.91 -25.50
N GLU A 366 -16.65 11.99 -24.80
CA GLU A 366 -16.38 12.13 -23.39
C GLU A 366 -15.19 13.06 -23.20
N VAL A 367 -15.41 14.21 -22.60
CA VAL A 367 -14.35 15.09 -22.11
C VAL A 367 -14.12 14.76 -20.65
N ILE A 368 -12.96 14.22 -20.32
CA ILE A 368 -12.54 13.95 -18.95
C ILE A 368 -11.39 14.87 -18.54
N SER A 369 -11.31 15.15 -17.25
CA SER A 369 -10.17 15.84 -16.68
C SER A 369 -8.90 14.98 -16.77
N ASN A 370 -7.77 15.61 -17.10
CA ASN A 370 -6.44 15.03 -16.95
C ASN A 370 -5.99 14.93 -15.47
N LEU A 371 -6.87 15.31 -14.55
CA LEU A 371 -6.70 15.16 -13.11
C LEU A 371 -7.69 14.11 -12.59
N GLY A 372 -7.28 13.37 -11.60
CA GLY A 372 -8.13 12.38 -10.91
C GLY A 372 -7.86 12.33 -9.42
N PHE A 373 -8.88 12.01 -8.63
CA PHE A 373 -8.67 11.74 -7.20
C PHE A 373 -8.23 10.31 -6.99
N ILE A 374 -7.31 10.11 -6.04
CA ILE A 374 -6.78 8.81 -5.65
C ILE A 374 -6.95 8.61 -4.14
N LYS A 375 -6.90 7.35 -3.69
CA LYS A 375 -6.82 7.02 -2.26
C LYS A 375 -5.38 6.76 -1.88
N ILE A 376 -4.96 7.33 -0.77
CA ILE A 376 -3.64 7.11 -0.17
C ILE A 376 -3.85 6.90 1.32
N ASP A 377 -3.27 5.84 1.87
CA ASP A 377 -3.35 5.57 3.31
C ASP A 377 -2.85 6.76 4.15
N GLY A 378 -3.61 7.10 5.18
CA GLY A 378 -3.30 8.26 6.03
C GLY A 378 -3.80 9.61 5.50
N TYR A 379 -4.50 9.66 4.37
CA TYR A 379 -5.16 10.86 3.84
C TYR A 379 -6.68 10.71 3.83
N LEU A 380 -7.41 11.77 3.42
CA LEU A 380 -8.87 11.72 3.34
C LEU A 380 -9.33 10.65 2.34
N GLU A 381 -10.25 9.82 2.76
CA GLU A 381 -10.93 8.84 1.93
C GLU A 381 -12.20 9.41 1.29
N THR A 382 -12.74 10.47 1.85
CA THR A 382 -13.91 11.18 1.33
C THR A 382 -13.74 12.67 1.56
N MET A 383 -14.21 13.50 0.63
CA MET A 383 -14.17 14.96 0.77
C MET A 383 -14.89 15.43 2.05
N ASN A 384 -14.50 16.60 2.54
CA ASN A 384 -15.10 17.26 3.70
C ASN A 384 -15.29 18.76 3.44
N MET A 385 -16.16 19.41 4.17
CA MET A 385 -16.31 20.87 4.14
C MET A 385 -16.63 21.44 5.53
N ASN A 386 -16.42 22.73 5.69
CA ASN A 386 -16.57 23.43 6.97
C ASN A 386 -17.97 24.02 7.21
N VAL A 387 -18.91 23.80 6.33
CA VAL A 387 -20.29 24.31 6.43
C VAL A 387 -21.32 23.21 6.24
N THR A 388 -22.52 23.40 6.76
CA THR A 388 -23.65 22.46 6.58
C THR A 388 -24.43 22.73 5.31
N ASP A 389 -24.49 24.00 4.88
CA ASP A 389 -25.26 24.45 3.73
C ASP A 389 -24.47 25.50 2.96
N VAL A 390 -24.48 25.37 1.64
CA VAL A 390 -23.95 26.38 0.75
C VAL A 390 -24.93 27.55 0.65
N LYS A 391 -24.53 28.71 1.13
CA LYS A 391 -25.33 29.95 1.11
C LYS A 391 -24.65 30.99 0.25
N ALA A 392 -25.45 31.80 -0.41
CA ALA A 392 -24.99 32.88 -1.27
C ALA A 392 -23.98 33.80 -0.54
N ASP A 393 -22.87 34.07 -1.19
CA ASP A 393 -21.80 34.94 -0.74
C ASP A 393 -21.15 34.56 0.60
N LYS A 394 -21.47 33.35 1.13
CA LYS A 394 -20.81 32.79 2.30
C LYS A 394 -19.61 31.99 1.87
N LYS A 395 -18.50 32.23 2.57
CA LYS A 395 -17.25 31.55 2.34
C LYS A 395 -17.33 30.11 2.84
N LEU A 396 -16.91 29.18 2.02
CA LEU A 396 -16.73 27.79 2.38
C LEU A 396 -15.31 27.30 2.05
N ASN A 397 -14.87 26.26 2.75
CA ASN A 397 -13.66 25.53 2.44
C ASN A 397 -14.01 24.06 2.22
N LEU A 398 -13.53 23.51 1.13
CA LEU A 398 -13.55 22.09 0.79
C LEU A 398 -12.17 21.50 1.03
N TYR A 399 -12.14 20.35 1.63
CA TYR A 399 -10.94 19.52 1.85
C TYR A 399 -11.06 18.29 0.97
N LEU A 400 -10.09 18.11 0.08
CA LEU A 400 -10.17 17.17 -1.02
C LEU A 400 -9.39 15.89 -0.72
N LEU A 401 -9.71 14.83 -1.44
CA LEU A 401 -8.85 13.66 -1.57
C LEU A 401 -7.53 14.06 -2.24
N PRO A 402 -6.49 13.22 -2.12
CA PRO A 402 -5.28 13.40 -2.91
C PRO A 402 -5.60 13.50 -4.41
N LEU A 403 -5.06 14.51 -5.07
CA LEU A 403 -5.24 14.77 -6.50
C LEU A 403 -4.01 14.34 -7.28
N GLN A 404 -4.20 13.56 -8.33
CA GLN A 404 -3.13 13.07 -9.20
C GLN A 404 -3.28 13.62 -10.61
N SER A 405 -2.16 13.94 -11.25
CA SER A 405 -2.09 14.19 -12.70
C SER A 405 -2.08 12.84 -13.42
N GLN A 406 -3.10 12.59 -14.24
CA GLN A 406 -3.37 11.32 -14.92
C GLN A 406 -3.23 11.42 -16.45
N GLY A 407 -2.92 12.62 -16.97
CA GLY A 407 -2.67 12.84 -18.39
C GLY A 407 -1.26 12.42 -18.81
N ASP A 408 -1.00 12.42 -20.12
CA ASP A 408 0.31 12.13 -20.71
C ASP A 408 1.26 13.34 -20.66
N ASN A 409 0.73 14.53 -20.43
CA ASN A 409 1.47 15.81 -20.37
C ASN A 409 1.23 16.50 -19.02
N PRO A 410 2.16 17.36 -18.60
CA PRO A 410 1.94 18.18 -17.42
C PRO A 410 0.65 18.99 -17.49
N PHE A 411 -0.19 18.88 -16.47
CA PHE A 411 -1.42 19.66 -16.41
C PHE A 411 -1.10 21.11 -16.03
N THR A 412 -1.59 22.04 -16.86
CA THR A 412 -1.60 23.48 -16.55
C THR A 412 -3.00 24.02 -16.79
N GLY A 413 -3.55 24.71 -15.79
CA GLY A 413 -4.92 25.21 -15.84
C GLY A 413 -5.42 25.59 -14.45
N GLU A 414 -6.68 25.35 -14.16
CA GLU A 414 -7.28 25.66 -12.87
C GLU A 414 -8.22 24.56 -12.39
N ILE A 415 -8.35 24.41 -11.07
CA ILE A 415 -9.38 23.60 -10.42
C ILE A 415 -10.36 24.52 -9.71
N ALA A 416 -11.64 24.14 -9.68
CA ALA A 416 -12.70 24.95 -9.10
C ALA A 416 -13.80 24.08 -8.47
N ILE A 417 -14.66 24.73 -7.70
CA ILE A 417 -15.83 24.12 -7.09
C ILE A 417 -17.03 24.36 -8.04
N ALA A 418 -17.72 23.29 -8.41
CA ALA A 418 -18.96 23.35 -9.16
C ALA A 418 -20.16 23.03 -8.27
N LEU A 419 -21.12 23.92 -8.18
CA LEU A 419 -22.46 23.61 -7.66
C LEU A 419 -23.29 23.00 -8.78
N LYS A 420 -23.70 21.76 -8.63
CA LYS A 420 -24.52 21.01 -9.58
C LYS A 420 -25.87 20.67 -9.00
N ASN A 421 -26.90 20.61 -9.86
CA ASN A 421 -28.23 20.16 -9.45
C ASN A 421 -28.32 18.61 -9.44
N ALA A 422 -29.39 18.07 -8.89
CA ALA A 422 -29.64 16.62 -8.84
C ALA A 422 -29.58 15.87 -10.19
N LYS A 423 -29.65 16.59 -11.32
CA LYS A 423 -29.50 16.03 -12.68
C LYS A 423 -28.06 16.17 -13.23
N GLY A 424 -27.10 16.54 -12.41
CA GLY A 424 -25.70 16.71 -12.83
C GLY A 424 -25.38 18.01 -13.56
N LYS A 425 -26.38 18.87 -13.83
CA LYS A 425 -26.16 20.13 -14.53
C LYS A 425 -25.50 21.18 -13.62
N THR A 426 -24.37 21.72 -14.04
CA THR A 426 -23.68 22.81 -13.35
C THR A 426 -24.55 24.05 -13.28
N ARG A 427 -24.77 24.54 -12.08
CA ARG A 427 -25.47 25.81 -11.78
C ARG A 427 -24.47 26.96 -11.66
N LYS A 428 -23.36 26.76 -10.98
CA LYS A 428 -22.28 27.74 -10.79
C LYS A 428 -20.95 27.06 -10.64
N VAL A 429 -19.88 27.74 -11.09
CA VAL A 429 -18.49 27.42 -10.80
C VAL A 429 -17.89 28.60 -10.01
N PHE A 430 -17.13 28.32 -8.98
CA PHE A 430 -16.54 29.33 -8.11
C PHE A 430 -15.28 28.79 -7.41
N GLY A 431 -14.50 29.66 -6.77
CA GLY A 431 -13.33 29.27 -5.98
C GLY A 431 -12.20 28.67 -6.83
N ALA A 432 -12.06 29.16 -8.08
CA ALA A 432 -11.01 28.67 -8.99
C ALA A 432 -9.61 28.96 -8.43
N GLN A 433 -8.72 27.97 -8.52
CA GLN A 433 -7.32 28.06 -8.15
C GLN A 433 -6.43 27.52 -9.26
N PRO A 434 -5.36 28.23 -9.67
CA PRO A 434 -4.49 27.78 -10.73
C PRO A 434 -3.61 26.61 -10.27
N ILE A 435 -3.38 25.68 -11.18
CA ILE A 435 -2.37 24.62 -11.11
C ILE A 435 -1.46 24.79 -12.31
N LYS A 436 -0.16 24.68 -12.11
CA LYS A 436 0.81 24.87 -13.18
C LYS A 436 1.85 23.76 -13.19
N ASP A 437 2.18 23.29 -14.39
CA ASP A 437 3.22 22.29 -14.64
C ASP A 437 3.12 21.06 -13.71
N PHE A 438 1.89 20.55 -13.52
CA PHE A 438 1.64 19.41 -12.65
C PHE A 438 1.93 18.12 -13.42
N GLU A 439 3.11 17.55 -13.18
CA GLU A 439 3.68 16.43 -13.93
C GLU A 439 2.83 15.15 -13.87
N PRO A 440 2.77 14.37 -14.96
CA PRO A 440 2.09 13.08 -15.01
C PRO A 440 2.53 12.12 -13.90
N GLY A 441 1.57 11.46 -13.28
CA GLY A 441 1.83 10.51 -12.19
C GLY A 441 2.11 11.13 -10.82
N TYR A 442 2.44 12.42 -10.74
CA TYR A 442 2.60 13.10 -9.47
C TYR A 442 1.24 13.34 -8.79
N TYR A 443 1.24 13.42 -7.47
CA TYR A 443 0.03 13.71 -6.70
C TYR A 443 0.24 14.80 -5.65
N MET A 444 -0.83 15.51 -5.36
CA MET A 444 -0.92 16.49 -4.27
C MET A 444 -1.74 15.89 -3.13
N PRO A 445 -1.14 15.60 -1.97
CA PRO A 445 -1.81 14.84 -0.90
C PRO A 445 -2.78 15.68 -0.08
N LEU A 446 -2.58 16.98 -0.01
CA LEU A 446 -3.38 17.91 0.80
C LEU A 446 -3.82 19.09 -0.05
N ILE A 447 -5.08 19.12 -0.42
CA ILE A 447 -5.67 20.21 -1.17
C ILE A 447 -6.91 20.71 -0.45
N SER A 448 -7.02 22.03 -0.35
CA SER A 448 -8.25 22.69 0.05
C SER A 448 -8.61 23.76 -0.96
N LEU A 449 -9.88 23.81 -1.34
CA LEU A 449 -10.43 24.88 -2.15
C LEU A 449 -11.30 25.79 -1.29
N GLU A 450 -11.09 27.07 -1.45
CA GLU A 450 -11.86 28.10 -0.78
C GLU A 450 -12.66 28.91 -1.78
N GLY A 451 -13.92 29.16 -1.50
CA GLY A 451 -14.75 29.96 -2.38
C GLY A 451 -16.04 30.45 -1.75
N SER A 452 -16.71 31.36 -2.42
CA SER A 452 -18.04 31.84 -2.07
C SER A 452 -18.97 31.61 -3.26
N CYS A 453 -19.98 30.78 -3.07
CA CYS A 453 -20.97 30.51 -4.12
C CYS A 453 -21.87 31.75 -4.28
N PRO A 454 -22.12 32.25 -5.50
CA PRO A 454 -22.94 33.41 -5.71
C PRO A 454 -24.47 33.15 -5.56
N VAL A 455 -24.86 31.91 -5.30
CA VAL A 455 -26.27 31.53 -5.14
C VAL A 455 -26.44 30.55 -4.00
N ASP A 456 -27.63 30.53 -3.41
CA ASP A 456 -28.00 29.48 -2.44
C ASP A 456 -28.13 28.11 -3.11
N ALA A 457 -27.63 27.07 -2.44
CA ALA A 457 -27.95 25.69 -2.82
C ALA A 457 -29.41 25.38 -2.55
N GLN A 458 -29.95 24.49 -3.39
CA GLN A 458 -31.29 23.94 -3.28
C GLN A 458 -31.21 22.47 -2.82
N GLU A 459 -32.31 21.94 -2.33
CA GLU A 459 -32.40 20.53 -1.96
C GLU A 459 -32.04 19.63 -3.17
N GLY A 460 -31.17 18.67 -2.94
CA GLY A 460 -30.64 17.77 -3.99
C GLY A 460 -29.48 18.34 -4.80
N ASP A 461 -29.05 19.60 -4.56
CA ASP A 461 -27.81 20.12 -5.12
C ASP A 461 -26.60 19.47 -4.45
N TYR A 462 -25.53 19.31 -5.21
CA TYR A 462 -24.25 18.83 -4.68
C TYR A 462 -23.05 19.64 -5.20
N LEU A 463 -21.95 19.53 -4.50
CA LEU A 463 -20.66 20.10 -4.90
C LEU A 463 -19.81 19.01 -5.54
N ALA A 464 -19.20 19.33 -6.67
CA ALA A 464 -18.17 18.55 -7.34
C ALA A 464 -16.95 19.42 -7.62
N ILE A 465 -15.80 18.82 -7.83
CA ILE A 465 -14.59 19.53 -8.25
C ILE A 465 -14.44 19.39 -9.75
N VAL A 466 -14.10 20.50 -10.36
CA VAL A 466 -13.91 20.60 -11.82
C VAL A 466 -12.54 21.18 -12.13
N SER A 467 -11.99 20.80 -13.27
CA SER A 467 -10.77 21.40 -13.81
C SER A 467 -11.05 22.02 -15.17
N LYS A 468 -10.28 23.03 -15.51
CA LYS A 468 -10.22 23.60 -16.83
C LYS A 468 -8.75 23.73 -17.24
N GLU A 469 -8.35 23.02 -18.27
CA GLU A 469 -7.00 23.06 -18.79
C GLU A 469 -6.81 24.32 -19.64
N ASP A 470 -5.60 24.90 -19.62
CA ASP A 470 -5.28 26.08 -20.44
C ASP A 470 -5.51 25.78 -21.94
N GLY A 471 -6.19 26.70 -22.61
CA GLY A 471 -6.58 26.55 -24.02
C GLY A 471 -7.92 25.83 -24.24
N THR A 472 -8.61 25.40 -23.15
CA THR A 472 -9.99 24.88 -23.23
C THR A 472 -10.98 25.90 -22.65
N ASP A 473 -12.24 25.83 -23.11
CA ASP A 473 -13.29 26.76 -22.66
C ASP A 473 -14.19 26.14 -21.57
N GLU A 474 -14.14 24.82 -21.40
CA GLU A 474 -15.08 24.10 -20.54
C GLU A 474 -14.42 23.56 -19.27
N TYR A 475 -15.20 23.61 -18.17
CA TYR A 475 -14.85 22.92 -16.95
C TYR A 475 -15.31 21.47 -16.99
N VAL A 476 -14.40 20.57 -16.72
CA VAL A 476 -14.61 19.13 -16.70
C VAL A 476 -14.50 18.60 -15.28
N GLU A 477 -15.39 17.69 -14.90
CA GLU A 477 -15.41 17.12 -13.57
C GLU A 477 -14.19 16.23 -13.32
N ILE A 478 -13.57 16.42 -12.16
CA ILE A 478 -12.48 15.56 -11.69
C ILE A 478 -13.12 14.35 -10.99
N LEU A 479 -12.84 13.17 -11.53
CA LEU A 479 -13.42 11.93 -11.03
C LEU A 479 -12.55 11.33 -9.94
N GLY A 480 -13.17 10.54 -9.09
CA GLY A 480 -12.51 9.77 -8.02
C GLY A 480 -12.75 8.27 -8.13
N PRO A 481 -12.20 7.51 -7.21
CA PRO A 481 -12.47 6.07 -7.11
C PRO A 481 -13.95 5.77 -6.90
N ASP A 482 -14.69 6.67 -6.24
CA ASP A 482 -16.11 6.57 -6.01
C ASP A 482 -16.81 7.94 -6.10
N VAL A 483 -17.99 7.96 -6.72
CA VAL A 483 -18.78 9.20 -6.88
C VAL A 483 -19.25 9.74 -5.53
N GLU A 484 -19.62 8.87 -4.57
CA GLU A 484 -20.07 9.29 -3.23
C GLU A 484 -18.95 9.94 -2.40
N GLU A 485 -17.71 9.67 -2.74
CA GLU A 485 -16.54 10.22 -2.04
C GLU A 485 -16.16 11.61 -2.53
N VAL A 486 -16.48 11.92 -3.79
CA VAL A 486 -16.11 13.17 -4.47
C VAL A 486 -17.28 14.12 -4.73
N HIS A 487 -18.51 13.69 -4.42
CA HIS A 487 -19.71 14.54 -4.45
C HIS A 487 -20.19 14.83 -3.03
N LEU A 488 -20.24 16.10 -2.67
CA LEU A 488 -20.76 16.51 -1.35
C LEU A 488 -22.14 17.11 -1.46
N PRO A 489 -23.13 16.67 -0.64
CA PRO A 489 -24.41 17.37 -0.54
C PRO A 489 -24.19 18.87 -0.26
N ALA A 490 -24.80 19.75 -1.06
CA ALA A 490 -24.67 21.17 -0.88
C ALA A 490 -25.61 21.74 0.19
N THR A 491 -26.54 20.90 0.70
CA THR A 491 -27.45 21.20 1.82
C THR A 491 -27.48 20.02 2.78
N GLY A 492 -27.57 20.31 4.09
CA GLY A 492 -27.68 19.31 5.13
C GLY A 492 -26.41 18.46 5.36
N PHE A 493 -25.26 18.89 4.85
CA PHE A 493 -24.00 18.19 5.08
C PHE A 493 -23.59 18.27 6.54
N LEU A 494 -23.06 17.20 7.09
CA LEU A 494 -22.50 17.20 8.43
C LEU A 494 -20.97 17.19 8.34
N PRO A 495 -20.31 18.34 8.66
CA PRO A 495 -18.84 18.42 8.64
C PRO A 495 -18.23 17.32 9.53
N ARG A 496 -17.28 16.57 8.94
CA ARG A 496 -16.59 15.50 9.65
C ARG A 496 -15.51 16.10 10.55
N THR A 497 -15.59 15.76 11.82
CA THR A 497 -14.63 16.23 12.84
C THR A 497 -13.95 15.02 13.48
N PHE A 498 -12.89 15.30 14.23
CA PHE A 498 -12.28 14.30 15.08
C PHE A 498 -12.11 14.79 16.52
N GLU A 499 -11.79 13.88 17.42
CA GLU A 499 -11.57 14.12 18.83
C GLU A 499 -10.16 13.65 19.20
N VAL A 500 -9.44 14.42 20.02
CA VAL A 500 -8.20 13.99 20.65
C VAL A 500 -8.50 13.64 22.11
N LYS A 501 -8.47 12.35 22.41
CA LYS A 501 -8.56 11.85 23.78
C LYS A 501 -7.18 11.87 24.42
N THR A 502 -7.05 12.42 25.61
CA THR A 502 -5.77 12.62 26.28
C THR A 502 -5.63 11.74 27.51
N GLU A 503 -4.48 11.07 27.62
CA GLU A 503 -3.98 10.42 28.84
C GLU A 503 -2.66 11.10 29.20
N LEU A 504 -2.68 11.94 30.25
CA LEU A 504 -1.57 12.81 30.60
C LEU A 504 -0.89 12.32 31.88
N GLY A 505 0.42 12.12 31.81
CA GLY A 505 1.28 11.85 32.94
C GLY A 505 1.39 13.05 33.90
N GLU A 506 1.95 12.83 35.10
CA GLU A 506 2.16 13.86 36.10
C GLU A 506 2.99 15.03 35.52
N GLY A 507 2.51 16.25 35.69
CA GLY A 507 3.19 17.48 35.22
C GLY A 507 3.11 17.71 33.73
N ALA A 508 2.25 16.98 33.00
CA ALA A 508 1.94 17.23 31.61
C ALA A 508 0.60 17.93 31.44
N GLN A 509 0.50 18.85 30.51
CA GLN A 509 -0.72 19.56 30.15
C GLN A 509 -0.88 19.58 28.63
N PHE A 510 -2.05 19.17 28.15
CA PHE A 510 -2.45 19.37 26.76
C PHE A 510 -2.99 20.79 26.61
N VAL A 511 -2.48 21.49 25.64
CA VAL A 511 -2.91 22.85 25.30
C VAL A 511 -3.41 22.85 23.86
N GLU A 512 -4.71 22.97 23.69
CA GLU A 512 -5.28 23.18 22.35
C GLU A 512 -4.63 24.40 21.71
N ALA A 513 -4.43 24.35 20.40
CA ALA A 513 -3.76 25.41 19.67
C ALA A 513 -4.33 26.78 20.05
N SER A 514 -3.49 27.65 20.57
CA SER A 514 -3.89 29.01 20.97
C SER A 514 -4.47 29.77 19.77
N SER A 515 -5.28 30.78 20.04
CA SER A 515 -5.90 31.64 19.00
C SER A 515 -4.92 32.25 17.99
N ALA A 516 -3.61 32.28 18.29
CA ALA A 516 -2.55 32.69 17.37
C ALA A 516 -2.40 31.75 16.14
N TYR A 517 -2.89 30.51 16.19
CA TYR A 517 -2.79 29.51 15.11
C TYR A 517 -4.13 29.05 14.56
N ASN A 518 -5.23 29.70 14.94
CA ASN A 518 -6.58 29.43 14.43
C ASN A 518 -6.72 29.54 12.91
N TRP A 519 -5.78 30.20 12.27
CA TRP A 519 -5.74 30.28 10.80
C TRP A 519 -5.26 28.97 10.16
N VAL A 520 -4.54 28.12 10.89
CA VAL A 520 -4.02 26.84 10.42
C VAL A 520 -4.93 25.69 10.83
N SER A 521 -5.36 25.66 12.10
CA SER A 521 -6.30 24.64 12.59
C SER A 521 -7.74 25.04 12.25
N ARG A 522 -8.41 24.24 11.43
CA ARG A 522 -9.81 24.47 11.08
C ARG A 522 -10.72 23.73 12.04
N LEU A 523 -11.62 24.45 12.68
CA LEU A 523 -12.55 23.90 13.67
C LEU A 523 -14.00 24.04 13.19
N TYR A 524 -14.81 23.03 13.50
CA TYR A 524 -16.27 23.09 13.40
C TYR A 524 -16.88 22.76 14.75
N ASN A 525 -17.65 23.71 15.30
CA ASN A 525 -18.22 23.62 16.66
C ASN A 525 -17.17 23.27 17.74
N GLY A 526 -15.98 23.86 17.63
CA GLY A 526 -14.88 23.64 18.57
C GLY A 526 -14.10 22.33 18.39
N LYS A 527 -14.45 21.48 17.41
CA LYS A 527 -13.74 20.24 17.11
C LYS A 527 -12.92 20.36 15.83
N PRO A 528 -11.73 19.76 15.74
CA PRO A 528 -10.91 19.77 14.54
C PRO A 528 -11.64 19.07 13.37
N LEU A 529 -11.54 19.69 12.17
CA LEU A 529 -12.08 19.10 10.94
C LEU A 529 -11.15 18.06 10.37
N GLN A 530 -11.70 16.92 9.92
CA GLN A 530 -10.96 15.93 9.15
C GLN A 530 -10.49 16.53 7.82
N GLY A 531 -9.27 16.17 7.41
CA GLY A 531 -8.61 16.70 6.22
C GLY A 531 -7.78 17.95 6.46
N CYS A 532 -7.78 18.49 7.68
CA CYS A 532 -6.99 19.63 8.06
C CYS A 532 -5.85 19.23 9.00
N PRO A 533 -4.71 19.93 8.92
CA PRO A 533 -3.73 19.91 9.99
C PRO A 533 -4.34 20.45 11.30
N TYR A 534 -4.06 19.76 12.39
CA TYR A 534 -4.39 20.20 13.74
C TYR A 534 -3.14 20.29 14.57
N TYR A 535 -2.85 21.48 15.08
CA TYR A 535 -1.66 21.77 15.88
C TYR A 535 -2.04 21.91 17.34
N PHE A 536 -1.24 21.35 18.23
CA PHE A 536 -1.41 21.43 19.68
C PHE A 536 -0.04 21.47 20.36
N ASP A 537 -0.02 21.83 21.62
CA ASP A 537 1.18 21.82 22.45
C ASP A 537 1.00 20.89 23.64
N VAL A 538 2.10 20.32 24.12
CA VAL A 538 2.16 19.57 25.38
C VAL A 538 3.16 20.27 26.29
N LYS A 539 2.67 20.92 27.34
CA LYS A 539 3.51 21.57 28.34
C LYS A 539 3.96 20.56 29.35
N ILE A 540 5.25 20.52 29.64
CA ILE A 540 5.87 19.63 30.60
C ILE A 540 6.51 20.46 31.71
N ASP A 541 6.23 20.12 32.98
CA ASP A 541 6.78 20.80 34.14
C ASP A 541 8.31 20.63 34.24
N ALA A 542 9.00 21.65 34.73
CA ALA A 542 10.48 21.67 34.84
C ALA A 542 11.09 20.56 35.71
N GLY A 543 10.29 19.91 36.56
CA GLY A 543 10.76 18.79 37.40
C GLY A 543 10.69 17.41 36.75
N ILE A 544 10.30 17.32 35.48
CA ILE A 544 10.21 16.07 34.71
C ILE A 544 11.55 15.84 33.99
N ALA A 545 12.18 14.71 34.28
CA ALA A 545 13.46 14.36 33.65
C ALA A 545 13.31 13.86 32.21
N LYS A 546 12.21 13.14 31.91
CA LYS A 546 11.92 12.63 30.56
C LYS A 546 10.41 12.57 30.33
N SER A 547 9.99 12.83 29.08
CA SER A 547 8.61 12.68 28.66
C SER A 547 8.55 11.99 27.30
N PHE A 548 7.48 11.22 27.07
CA PHE A 548 7.16 10.56 25.80
C PHE A 548 5.75 10.94 25.39
N ILE A 549 5.60 11.35 24.15
CA ILE A 549 4.35 11.86 23.58
C ILE A 549 4.00 10.99 22.38
N GLU A 550 2.93 10.26 22.52
CA GLU A 550 2.48 9.30 21.52
C GLU A 550 1.04 9.57 21.11
N LEU A 551 0.77 9.40 19.83
CA LEU A 551 -0.58 9.45 19.27
C LEU A 551 -0.88 8.09 18.66
N ASP A 552 -1.90 7.41 19.17
CA ASP A 552 -2.25 6.04 18.77
C ASP A 552 -1.04 5.06 18.85
N GLY A 553 -0.18 5.23 19.84
CA GLY A 553 1.00 4.40 20.07
C GLY A 553 2.22 4.72 19.20
N LYS A 554 2.17 5.79 18.41
CA LYS A 554 3.31 6.27 17.59
C LYS A 554 3.78 7.64 18.10
N SER A 555 5.06 7.96 17.88
CA SER A 555 5.57 9.30 18.20
C SER A 555 4.81 10.37 17.42
N VAL A 556 4.49 11.45 18.09
CA VAL A 556 3.75 12.57 17.47
C VAL A 556 4.70 13.42 16.62
N PRO A 557 4.38 13.67 15.33
CA PRO A 557 5.16 14.57 14.50
C PRO A 557 5.23 15.97 15.10
N THR A 558 6.41 16.58 15.08
CA THR A 558 6.62 17.96 15.50
C THR A 558 6.55 18.88 14.30
N ALA A 559 5.96 20.08 14.49
CA ALA A 559 6.01 21.14 13.51
C ALA A 559 6.78 22.33 14.09
N SER A 560 7.77 22.83 13.37
CA SER A 560 8.53 24.01 13.75
C SER A 560 8.22 25.19 12.83
N PHE A 561 7.99 26.36 13.43
CA PHE A 561 7.75 27.58 12.70
C PHE A 561 8.96 28.53 12.82
N SER A 562 9.06 29.49 11.90
CA SER A 562 10.16 30.46 11.84
C SER A 562 10.35 31.30 13.11
N ASN A 563 9.38 31.31 14.01
CA ASN A 563 9.44 32.01 15.31
C ASN A 563 10.10 31.15 16.41
N GLY A 564 10.62 29.97 16.10
CA GLY A 564 11.28 29.07 17.06
C GLY A 564 10.32 28.33 18.00
N VAL A 565 9.02 28.35 17.76
CA VAL A 565 8.04 27.60 18.55
C VAL A 565 7.84 26.23 17.90
N THR A 566 7.90 25.19 18.72
CA THR A 566 7.67 23.80 18.28
C THR A 566 6.28 23.38 18.74
N TYR A 567 5.52 22.82 17.82
CA TYR A 567 4.19 22.27 18.08
C TYR A 567 4.17 20.80 17.67
N TYR A 568 3.24 20.08 18.23
CA TYR A 568 2.87 18.75 17.79
C TYR A 568 1.76 18.87 16.76
N ALA A 569 1.72 17.98 15.78
CA ALA A 569 0.74 18.04 14.71
C ALA A 569 0.06 16.71 14.45
N ILE A 570 -1.22 16.75 14.14
CA ILE A 570 -1.96 15.70 13.45
C ILE A 570 -2.20 16.24 12.03
N SER A 571 -1.53 15.68 11.03
CA SER A 571 -1.58 16.23 9.68
C SER A 571 -1.50 15.11 8.62
N PRO A 572 -2.59 14.90 7.87
CA PRO A 572 -3.94 15.40 8.16
C PRO A 572 -4.65 14.57 9.23
N GLY A 573 -5.62 15.15 9.91
CA GLY A 573 -6.52 14.40 10.78
C GLY A 573 -7.57 13.68 9.96
N VAL A 574 -7.51 12.37 9.83
CA VAL A 574 -8.45 11.57 9.01
C VAL A 574 -9.31 10.62 9.82
N LYS A 575 -8.86 10.21 11.00
CA LYS A 575 -9.61 9.34 11.91
C LYS A 575 -10.63 10.13 12.72
N PRO A 576 -11.75 9.52 13.16
CA PRO A 576 -12.72 10.17 14.03
C PRO A 576 -12.21 10.39 15.46
N VAL A 577 -11.24 9.62 15.92
CA VAL A 577 -10.67 9.72 17.25
C VAL A 577 -9.17 9.45 17.21
N TYR A 578 -8.41 10.24 17.92
CA TYR A 578 -6.98 10.05 18.20
C TYR A 578 -6.75 9.93 19.71
N ASN A 579 -5.88 9.03 20.12
CA ASN A 579 -5.53 8.83 21.52
C ASN A 579 -4.12 9.39 21.75
N LEU A 580 -4.04 10.52 22.44
CA LEU A 580 -2.79 11.15 22.85
C LEU A 580 -2.39 10.66 24.24
N VAL A 581 -1.26 9.98 24.33
CA VAL A 581 -0.69 9.51 25.59
C VAL A 581 0.59 10.27 25.86
N VAL A 582 0.67 10.89 27.05
CA VAL A 582 1.88 11.56 27.51
C VAL A 582 2.35 10.87 28.79
N LYS A 583 3.48 10.20 28.73
CA LYS A 583 4.13 9.57 29.86
C LYS A 583 5.27 10.45 30.35
N THR A 584 5.37 10.64 31.65
CA THR A 584 6.36 11.52 32.28
C THR A 584 7.11 10.79 33.40
N TYR A 585 8.38 11.07 33.53
CA TYR A 585 9.27 10.45 34.51
C TYR A 585 10.09 11.52 35.24
N ARG A 586 10.03 11.57 36.56
CA ARG A 586 10.85 12.48 37.38
C ARG A 586 12.29 11.98 37.50
N THR A 587 12.47 10.67 37.50
CA THR A 587 13.77 10.00 37.43
C THR A 587 13.75 9.03 36.27
N TYR A 588 14.84 8.96 35.51
CA TYR A 588 14.87 8.20 34.29
C TYR A 588 16.20 7.47 34.13
N GLU A 589 16.17 6.22 33.72
CA GLU A 589 17.33 5.38 33.44
C GLU A 589 17.17 4.75 32.07
N GLU A 590 18.14 4.96 31.17
CA GLU A 590 18.09 4.42 29.80
C GLU A 590 18.63 2.99 29.77
N LYS A 591 17.88 2.10 29.12
CA LYS A 591 18.27 0.71 28.88
C LYS A 591 18.30 0.41 27.39
N THR A 592 19.19 -0.49 27.02
CA THR A 592 19.31 -0.98 25.64
C THR A 592 18.72 -2.37 25.54
N VAL A 593 17.84 -2.60 24.58
CA VAL A 593 17.41 -3.93 24.16
C VAL A 593 18.27 -4.36 22.95
N GLU A 594 18.75 -5.59 22.98
CA GLU A 594 19.45 -6.20 21.84
C GLU A 594 18.55 -7.27 21.21
N VAL A 595 18.39 -7.20 19.90
CA VAL A 595 17.55 -8.09 19.09
C VAL A 595 18.39 -8.66 17.95
N THR A 596 18.25 -9.96 17.70
CA THR A 596 18.87 -10.65 16.55
C THR A 596 17.77 -11.24 15.71
N LEU A 597 17.65 -10.75 14.49
CA LEU A 597 16.62 -11.22 13.56
C LEU A 597 17.07 -12.49 12.85
N ALA A 598 16.21 -13.49 12.78
CA ALA A 598 16.44 -14.70 12.01
C ALA A 598 16.16 -14.50 10.50
N ALA A 599 15.30 -13.53 10.17
CA ALA A 599 15.01 -13.11 8.81
C ALA A 599 14.55 -11.63 8.80
N PRO A 600 14.68 -10.90 7.68
CA PRO A 600 14.21 -9.52 7.56
C PRO A 600 12.68 -9.43 7.68
N GLY A 601 12.19 -8.31 8.22
CA GLY A 601 10.78 -8.06 8.48
C GLY A 601 10.24 -8.73 9.76
N GLN A 602 11.10 -9.25 10.64
CA GLN A 602 10.68 -9.92 11.87
C GLN A 602 10.83 -9.09 13.15
N LEU A 603 11.28 -7.85 13.04
CA LEU A 603 11.55 -7.01 14.21
C LEU A 603 10.31 -6.87 15.11
N LYS A 604 9.14 -6.64 14.50
CA LYS A 604 7.89 -6.55 15.26
C LYS A 604 7.62 -7.79 16.11
N ALA A 605 7.73 -8.96 15.51
CA ALA A 605 7.48 -10.23 16.21
C ALA A 605 8.47 -10.46 17.36
N GLU A 606 9.74 -10.09 17.14
CA GLU A 606 10.78 -10.18 18.17
C GLU A 606 10.53 -9.21 19.33
N LEU A 607 10.13 -7.97 19.05
CA LEU A 607 9.82 -6.99 20.07
C LEU A 607 8.55 -7.38 20.85
N ASP A 608 7.48 -7.79 20.16
CA ASP A 608 6.23 -8.26 20.78
C ASP A 608 6.49 -9.45 21.72
N SER A 609 7.39 -10.36 21.34
CA SER A 609 7.75 -11.54 22.16
C SER A 609 8.42 -11.17 23.48
N LYS A 610 9.09 -10.01 23.54
CA LYS A 610 9.84 -9.56 24.72
C LYS A 610 8.99 -8.79 25.74
N ASN A 611 7.78 -8.38 25.35
CA ASN A 611 6.86 -7.59 26.19
C ASN A 611 7.57 -6.42 26.90
N LEU A 612 8.30 -5.62 26.12
CA LEU A 612 9.15 -4.55 26.64
C LEU A 612 8.34 -3.31 27.07
N ASP A 613 8.73 -2.71 28.16
CA ASP A 613 8.37 -1.31 28.41
C ASP A 613 9.30 -0.40 27.63
N TYR A 614 8.86 0.04 26.45
CA TYR A 614 9.64 0.90 25.56
C TYR A 614 10.01 2.26 26.16
N HIS A 615 9.34 2.68 27.23
CA HIS A 615 9.65 3.91 27.94
C HIS A 615 10.85 3.76 28.89
N VAL A 616 11.25 2.54 29.19
CA VAL A 616 12.46 2.19 29.92
C VAL A 616 13.55 1.72 28.97
N TYR A 617 13.19 0.91 27.94
CA TYR A 617 14.11 0.46 26.89
C TYR A 617 14.10 1.49 25.74
N THR A 618 14.84 2.54 25.92
CA THR A 618 14.89 3.65 24.97
C THR A 618 15.95 3.50 23.89
N ASN A 619 16.86 2.52 24.05
CA ASN A 619 17.87 2.21 23.06
C ASN A 619 17.68 0.79 22.53
N ILE A 620 17.84 0.63 21.22
CA ILE A 620 17.78 -0.68 20.58
C ILE A 620 19.05 -0.95 19.77
N LYS A 621 19.53 -2.19 19.82
CA LYS A 621 20.55 -2.70 18.93
C LYS A 621 20.01 -3.88 18.15
N VAL A 622 20.04 -3.78 16.82
CA VAL A 622 19.54 -4.83 15.92
C VAL A 622 20.69 -5.49 15.19
N ASN A 623 20.68 -6.82 15.19
CA ASN A 623 21.65 -7.65 14.49
C ASN A 623 20.93 -8.50 13.43
N GLY A 624 21.60 -8.78 12.31
CA GLY A 624 21.09 -9.63 11.23
C GLY A 624 20.66 -8.84 10.00
N GLU A 625 19.88 -9.48 9.13
CA GLU A 625 19.35 -8.81 7.95
C GLU A 625 18.05 -8.09 8.28
N ILE A 626 17.89 -6.86 7.78
CA ILE A 626 16.73 -5.99 7.98
C ILE A 626 16.25 -5.45 6.63
N ASP A 627 14.95 -5.13 6.53
CA ASP A 627 14.38 -4.50 5.36
C ASP A 627 13.46 -3.32 5.72
N LYS A 628 12.77 -2.77 4.73
CA LYS A 628 11.87 -1.62 4.92
C LYS A 628 10.87 -1.80 6.07
N ARG A 629 10.34 -3.00 6.26
CA ARG A 629 9.36 -3.31 7.31
C ARG A 629 9.95 -3.15 8.71
N ASP A 630 11.23 -3.50 8.89
CA ASP A 630 11.93 -3.34 10.16
C ASP A 630 12.22 -1.87 10.46
N PHE A 631 12.49 -1.06 9.42
CA PHE A 631 12.61 0.41 9.57
C PHE A 631 11.28 1.03 9.98
N ASP A 632 10.17 0.60 9.38
CA ASP A 632 8.83 1.08 9.76
C ASP A 632 8.52 0.75 11.22
N GLU A 633 8.88 -0.45 11.67
CA GLU A 633 8.71 -0.86 13.05
C GLU A 633 9.60 -0.04 14.00
N LEU A 634 10.88 0.19 13.66
CA LEU A 634 11.77 1.05 14.46
C LEU A 634 11.21 2.47 14.62
N ASN A 635 10.61 3.01 13.56
CA ASN A 635 10.03 4.36 13.60
C ASN A 635 8.71 4.43 14.39
N CYS A 636 8.05 3.30 14.63
CA CYS A 636 6.84 3.25 15.44
C CYS A 636 7.11 3.34 16.95
N HIS A 637 8.35 3.14 17.40
CA HIS A 637 8.71 3.08 18.82
C HIS A 637 9.53 4.30 19.25
N PRO A 638 9.43 4.74 20.52
CA PRO A 638 10.12 5.93 21.03
C PRO A 638 11.59 5.66 21.36
N PHE A 639 12.33 5.03 20.46
CA PHE A 639 13.76 4.80 20.66
C PHE A 639 14.55 6.11 20.50
N THR A 640 15.31 6.45 21.53
CA THR A 640 16.25 7.58 21.51
C THR A 640 17.58 7.20 20.84
N GLY A 641 17.96 5.94 20.94
CA GLY A 641 19.16 5.39 20.31
C GLY A 641 18.88 4.12 19.50
N ILE A 642 19.27 4.13 18.22
CA ILE A 642 19.14 2.99 17.33
C ILE A 642 20.53 2.61 16.82
N ASP A 643 20.98 1.41 17.13
CA ASP A 643 22.27 0.85 16.69
C ASP A 643 22.03 -0.28 15.68
N LEU A 644 22.28 -0.01 14.41
CA LEU A 644 22.20 -0.96 13.31
C LEU A 644 23.58 -1.40 12.81
N SER A 645 24.68 -1.12 13.54
CA SER A 645 26.04 -1.40 13.11
C SER A 645 26.33 -2.88 12.80
N ASN A 646 25.54 -3.78 13.36
CA ASN A 646 25.58 -5.22 13.10
C ASN A 646 24.46 -5.71 12.18
N ALA A 647 23.66 -4.81 11.65
CA ALA A 647 22.58 -5.13 10.72
C ALA A 647 23.04 -4.88 9.26
N ARG A 648 22.44 -5.62 8.34
CA ARG A 648 22.58 -5.43 6.90
C ARG A 648 21.23 -5.18 6.27
N VAL A 649 21.13 -4.14 5.45
CA VAL A 649 19.87 -3.83 4.76
C VAL A 649 19.75 -4.68 3.49
N VAL A 650 18.65 -5.39 3.34
CA VAL A 650 18.31 -6.17 2.15
C VAL A 650 17.15 -5.53 1.39
N ALA A 651 17.03 -5.85 0.11
CA ALA A 651 15.98 -5.30 -0.75
C ALA A 651 14.59 -5.80 -0.32
N TYR A 652 13.58 -4.92 -0.44
CA TYR A 652 12.18 -5.25 -0.24
C TYR A 652 11.27 -4.37 -1.11
N GLY A 653 10.46 -4.99 -1.97
CA GLY A 653 9.65 -4.25 -2.94
C GLY A 653 10.50 -3.36 -3.85
N TYR A 654 10.21 -2.10 -3.89
CA TYR A 654 10.99 -1.09 -4.64
C TYR A 654 12.22 -0.56 -3.90
N PHE A 655 12.43 -0.92 -2.64
CA PHE A 655 13.57 -0.47 -1.86
C PHE A 655 14.79 -1.36 -2.11
N LYS A 656 15.90 -0.70 -2.42
CA LYS A 656 17.17 -1.37 -2.75
C LYS A 656 17.83 -1.95 -1.49
N ALA A 657 18.68 -2.95 -1.68
CA ALA A 657 19.61 -3.37 -0.62
C ALA A 657 20.64 -2.25 -0.33
N ASP A 658 21.21 -2.29 0.86
CA ASP A 658 22.22 -1.34 1.35
C ASP A 658 21.74 0.14 1.33
N MET A 659 20.43 0.37 1.43
CA MET A 659 19.78 1.68 1.44
C MET A 659 19.01 1.91 2.75
N ILE A 660 19.17 3.07 3.40
CA ILE A 660 18.19 3.55 4.38
C ILE A 660 16.95 4.00 3.59
N PRO A 661 15.77 3.42 3.84
CA PRO A 661 14.58 3.73 3.05
C PRO A 661 14.19 5.21 3.07
N ASN A 662 13.46 5.64 2.03
CA ASN A 662 12.81 6.95 2.04
C ASN A 662 11.89 7.07 3.25
N PHE A 663 11.90 8.24 3.92
CA PHE A 663 11.06 8.56 5.08
C PHE A 663 11.27 7.64 6.30
N ALA A 664 12.38 6.90 6.39
CA ALA A 664 12.61 5.88 7.41
C ALA A 664 12.37 6.37 8.84
N PHE A 665 12.83 7.57 9.17
CA PHE A 665 12.69 8.20 10.49
C PHE A 665 12.16 9.64 10.38
N GLU A 666 11.47 9.98 9.31
CA GLU A 666 10.91 11.31 9.15
C GLU A 666 9.98 11.65 10.33
N ASN A 667 10.14 12.84 10.88
CA ASN A 667 9.39 13.35 12.04
C ASN A 667 9.53 12.52 13.33
N ASN A 668 10.56 11.69 13.47
CA ASN A 668 10.83 10.96 14.71
C ASN A 668 11.32 11.90 15.80
N ALA A 669 10.41 12.28 16.71
CA ALA A 669 10.67 13.22 17.78
C ALA A 669 11.55 12.67 18.92
N TYR A 670 11.95 11.40 18.88
CA TYR A 670 12.74 10.74 19.91
C TYR A 670 14.17 10.44 19.49
N LEU A 671 14.44 10.20 18.21
CA LEU A 671 15.72 9.72 17.71
C LEU A 671 16.82 10.76 17.92
N GLU A 672 17.71 10.51 18.90
CA GLU A 672 18.85 11.34 19.27
C GLU A 672 20.20 10.76 18.78
N HIS A 673 20.29 9.43 18.70
CA HIS A 673 21.50 8.71 18.32
C HIS A 673 21.22 7.61 17.33
N PHE A 674 21.95 7.57 16.25
CA PHE A 674 21.80 6.56 15.21
C PHE A 674 23.15 6.03 14.75
N LYS A 675 23.31 4.69 14.69
CA LYS A 675 24.46 4.05 14.09
C LYS A 675 24.07 3.33 12.82
N MET A 676 24.73 3.69 11.74
CA MET A 676 24.48 3.18 10.40
C MET A 676 24.62 1.67 10.31
N PRO A 677 23.79 0.99 9.47
CA PRO A 677 23.96 -0.41 9.15
C PRO A 677 25.26 -0.65 8.39
N ALA A 678 25.77 -1.90 8.51
CA ALA A 678 26.98 -2.30 7.81
C ALA A 678 26.78 -2.24 6.29
N GLY A 679 27.71 -1.56 5.60
CA GLY A 679 27.76 -1.50 4.14
C GLY A 679 26.70 -0.63 3.48
N VAL A 680 26.01 0.24 4.23
CA VAL A 680 25.01 1.17 3.68
C VAL A 680 25.64 2.06 2.62
N LYS A 681 24.95 2.22 1.48
CA LYS A 681 25.41 2.98 0.31
C LYS A 681 24.54 4.18 -0.01
N GLU A 682 23.26 4.11 0.30
CA GLU A 682 22.28 5.13 -0.05
C GLU A 682 21.47 5.53 1.18
N LEU A 683 21.28 6.83 1.36
CA LEU A 683 20.36 7.39 2.34
C LEU A 683 19.15 7.96 1.60
N GLY A 684 17.96 7.47 1.93
CA GLY A 684 16.74 7.82 1.24
C GLY A 684 16.29 9.27 1.42
N TYR A 685 15.34 9.64 0.59
CA TYR A 685 14.63 10.92 0.63
C TYR A 685 13.97 11.12 1.99
N ASN A 686 14.17 12.28 2.65
CA ASN A 686 13.64 12.64 3.97
C ASN A 686 13.98 11.62 5.09
N ALA A 687 14.98 10.75 4.94
CA ALA A 687 15.16 9.60 5.84
C ALA A 687 15.29 9.96 7.32
N PHE A 688 15.85 11.10 7.65
CA PHE A 688 16.01 11.62 9.03
C PHE A 688 15.46 13.03 9.21
N MET A 689 14.64 13.51 8.29
CA MET A 689 14.07 14.85 8.33
C MET A 689 13.27 15.07 9.64
N TYR A 690 13.48 16.19 10.31
CA TYR A 690 12.85 16.58 11.59
C TYR A 690 13.12 15.62 12.76
N THR A 691 14.26 14.90 12.76
CA THR A 691 14.70 14.13 13.93
C THR A 691 15.42 14.99 14.95
N LYS A 692 15.61 14.44 16.16
CA LYS A 692 16.43 15.05 17.24
C LYS A 692 17.87 14.56 17.26
N LEU A 693 18.38 14.05 16.14
CA LEU A 693 19.78 13.60 16.06
C LEU A 693 20.72 14.68 16.54
N LYS A 694 21.64 14.30 17.44
CA LYS A 694 22.68 15.16 17.99
C LYS A 694 23.98 15.08 17.20
N GLU A 695 24.28 13.89 16.72
CA GLU A 695 25.44 13.59 15.91
C GLU A 695 25.12 12.48 14.91
N ILE A 696 25.90 12.40 13.82
CA ILE A 696 25.79 11.30 12.87
C ILE A 696 27.16 10.96 12.29
N ASP A 697 27.51 9.68 12.29
CA ASP A 697 28.72 9.14 11.65
C ASP A 697 28.35 8.49 10.32
N LEU A 698 28.80 9.10 9.23
CA LEU A 698 28.52 8.73 7.85
C LEU A 698 29.70 7.92 7.28
N PRO A 699 29.55 6.59 7.13
CA PRO A 699 30.63 5.72 6.69
C PRO A 699 31.08 6.01 5.26
N GLU A 700 32.30 5.62 4.91
CA GLU A 700 32.83 5.80 3.58
C GLU A 700 32.12 5.02 2.47
N THR A 701 31.23 4.14 2.82
CA THR A 701 30.42 3.35 1.88
C THR A 701 29.24 4.11 1.29
N ILE A 702 28.87 5.26 1.86
CA ILE A 702 27.73 6.05 1.37
C ILE A 702 28.08 6.71 0.05
N GLU A 703 27.37 6.34 -1.00
CA GLU A 703 27.57 6.84 -2.35
C GLU A 703 26.52 7.91 -2.71
N GLU A 704 25.31 7.83 -2.12
CA GLU A 704 24.16 8.67 -2.50
C GLU A 704 23.39 9.19 -1.29
N PHE A 705 22.97 10.47 -1.37
CA PHE A 705 22.10 11.13 -0.40
C PHE A 705 20.81 11.57 -1.08
N GLY A 706 19.68 11.12 -0.57
CA GLY A 706 18.35 11.62 -0.96
C GLY A 706 18.19 13.11 -0.59
N GLN A 707 17.24 13.76 -1.26
CA GLN A 707 16.88 15.13 -0.92
C GLN A 707 16.37 15.21 0.52
N ASN A 708 16.70 16.26 1.26
CA ASN A 708 16.28 16.54 2.63
C ASN A 708 16.67 15.48 3.67
N THR A 709 17.60 14.58 3.42
CA THR A 709 17.93 13.48 4.33
C THR A 709 18.04 13.90 5.79
N PHE A 710 18.73 15.00 6.08
CA PHE A 710 18.90 15.58 7.42
C PHE A 710 18.31 17.01 7.52
N TYR A 711 17.32 17.33 6.68
CA TYR A 711 16.68 18.61 6.70
C TYR A 711 15.99 18.86 8.04
N ALA A 712 16.18 20.06 8.60
CA ALA A 712 15.56 20.48 9.87
C ALA A 712 15.86 19.56 11.08
N CYS A 713 17.02 18.88 11.08
CA CYS A 713 17.55 18.25 12.29
C CYS A 713 18.13 19.38 13.19
N PHE A 714 17.28 20.01 13.98
CA PHE A 714 17.62 21.23 14.72
C PHE A 714 18.63 21.02 15.85
N GLU A 715 18.83 19.78 16.31
CA GLU A 715 19.78 19.43 17.37
C GLU A 715 21.08 18.81 16.81
N LEU A 716 21.18 18.60 15.50
CA LEU A 716 22.32 17.96 14.86
C LEU A 716 23.56 18.89 14.89
N LYS A 717 24.47 18.58 15.80
CA LYS A 717 25.65 19.36 16.08
C LYS A 717 26.89 18.87 15.33
N ASP A 718 27.16 17.58 15.35
CA ASP A 718 28.39 17.00 14.82
C ASP A 718 28.08 16.00 13.70
N VAL A 719 28.67 16.19 12.52
CA VAL A 719 28.53 15.32 11.36
C VAL A 719 29.91 14.81 10.98
N TYR A 720 30.15 13.51 11.13
CA TYR A 720 31.41 12.85 10.81
C TYR A 720 31.30 12.22 9.40
N MET A 721 31.92 12.85 8.42
CA MET A 721 31.91 12.40 7.04
C MET A 721 33.17 11.60 6.72
N ARG A 722 33.05 10.29 6.66
CA ARG A 722 34.21 9.38 6.49
C ARG A 722 34.64 9.20 5.03
N HIS A 723 34.12 10.01 4.13
CA HIS A 723 34.58 10.08 2.75
C HIS A 723 35.78 11.01 2.61
N LYS A 724 36.87 10.53 1.96
CA LYS A 724 38.04 11.36 1.65
C LYS A 724 37.83 12.27 0.44
N GLU A 725 36.97 11.85 -0.46
CA GLU A 725 36.50 12.62 -1.62
C GLU A 725 35.03 12.99 -1.38
N ALA A 726 34.62 14.11 -1.93
CA ALA A 726 33.19 14.50 -1.82
C ALA A 726 32.29 13.49 -2.55
N PRO A 727 31.20 13.00 -1.94
CA PRO A 727 30.30 12.06 -2.57
C PRO A 727 29.69 12.60 -3.87
N TYR A 728 29.41 11.71 -4.84
CA TYR A 728 29.06 12.11 -6.20
C TYR A 728 27.66 12.74 -6.31
N TRP A 729 26.69 12.21 -5.59
CA TRP A 729 25.29 12.68 -5.62
C TRP A 729 24.88 13.24 -4.27
N ILE A 730 24.77 14.56 -4.19
CA ILE A 730 24.23 15.21 -2.99
C ILE A 730 23.26 16.29 -3.41
N SER A 731 22.01 16.14 -2.98
CA SER A 731 21.02 17.21 -3.08
C SER A 731 21.43 18.41 -2.25
N TRP A 732 21.22 19.61 -2.77
CA TRP A 732 21.60 20.88 -2.12
C TRP A 732 20.97 21.11 -0.73
N CYS A 733 19.87 20.45 -0.39
CA CYS A 733 19.12 20.65 0.85
C CYS A 733 19.33 19.54 1.91
N VAL A 734 20.30 18.64 1.74
CA VAL A 734 20.53 17.52 2.69
C VAL A 734 20.62 17.97 4.14
N PHE A 735 21.36 19.05 4.43
CA PHE A 735 21.56 19.60 5.77
C PHE A 735 20.91 20.97 5.98
N ALA A 736 19.98 21.36 5.13
CA ALA A 736 19.37 22.67 5.20
C ALA A 736 18.47 22.84 6.45
N ASN A 737 18.15 24.09 6.77
CA ASN A 737 17.26 24.47 7.87
C ASN A 737 17.76 24.00 9.25
N LYS A 738 18.89 24.54 9.69
CA LYS A 738 19.40 24.35 11.07
C LYS A 738 18.89 25.44 12.02
N SER A 739 18.97 25.17 13.33
CA SER A 739 18.75 26.21 14.35
C SER A 739 19.84 27.28 14.28
N GLU A 740 19.45 28.57 14.32
CA GLU A 740 20.42 29.68 14.39
C GLU A 740 21.27 29.69 15.68
N GLN A 741 20.77 29.04 16.73
CA GLN A 741 21.45 28.95 18.02
C GLN A 741 22.41 27.77 18.11
N LEU A 742 22.36 26.83 17.15
CA LEU A 742 23.19 25.65 17.13
C LEU A 742 24.45 25.86 16.27
N THR A 743 25.62 25.66 16.86
CA THR A 743 26.89 25.56 16.11
C THR A 743 27.04 24.13 15.56
N ARG A 744 26.94 23.98 14.22
CA ARG A 744 27.08 22.71 13.54
C ARG A 744 28.47 22.55 12.97
N THR A 745 29.10 21.41 13.24
CA THR A 745 30.47 21.10 12.81
C THR A 745 30.50 19.92 11.86
N LEU A 746 31.18 20.06 10.73
CA LEU A 746 31.49 18.98 9.81
C LEU A 746 32.92 18.51 10.06
N HIS A 747 33.10 17.23 10.38
CA HIS A 747 34.35 16.56 10.64
C HIS A 747 34.80 15.80 9.40
N LEU A 748 35.97 16.09 8.89
CA LEU A 748 36.56 15.51 7.68
C LEU A 748 37.94 14.91 7.96
N TYR A 749 38.40 14.08 7.04
CA TYR A 749 39.81 13.66 7.04
C TYR A 749 40.75 14.79 6.67
N PRO A 750 42.00 14.81 7.20
CA PRO A 750 43.02 15.76 6.79
C PRO A 750 43.24 15.80 5.27
N GLY A 751 43.22 16.99 4.68
CA GLY A 751 43.34 17.23 3.24
C GLY A 751 42.04 17.06 2.42
N SER A 752 40.89 16.81 3.06
CA SER A 752 39.60 16.66 2.36
C SER A 752 38.79 17.95 2.22
N LYS A 753 38.94 18.92 3.11
CA LYS A 753 38.19 20.16 3.14
C LYS A 753 38.14 20.89 1.80
N ALA A 754 39.33 21.10 1.19
CA ALA A 754 39.45 21.81 -0.09
C ALA A 754 38.70 21.07 -1.23
N LYS A 755 38.63 19.73 -1.19
CA LYS A 755 37.89 18.92 -2.16
C LYS A 755 36.36 19.09 -2.01
N TYR A 756 35.88 19.14 -0.78
CA TYR A 756 34.47 19.39 -0.48
C TYR A 756 34.05 20.79 -0.86
N GLU A 757 34.87 21.80 -0.61
CA GLU A 757 34.58 23.20 -0.98
C GLU A 757 34.61 23.42 -2.51
N ALA A 758 35.41 22.66 -3.23
CA ALA A 758 35.55 22.75 -4.68
C ALA A 758 34.47 21.92 -5.44
N HIS A 759 33.86 20.92 -4.80
CA HIS A 759 32.95 20.01 -5.47
C HIS A 759 31.63 20.69 -5.81
N GLN A 760 31.12 20.45 -7.04
CA GLN A 760 29.97 21.18 -7.58
C GLN A 760 28.68 21.08 -6.74
N TYR A 761 28.49 20.01 -5.99
CA TYR A 761 27.30 19.79 -5.15
C TYR A 761 27.57 20.10 -3.69
N THR A 762 28.69 19.63 -3.11
CA THR A 762 28.97 19.83 -1.68
C THR A 762 29.17 21.28 -1.30
N LYS A 763 29.65 22.14 -2.19
CA LYS A 763 29.75 23.57 -1.95
C LYS A 763 28.42 24.22 -1.58
N ASN A 764 27.29 23.64 -2.00
CA ASN A 764 25.97 24.19 -1.73
C ASN A 764 25.44 23.83 -0.36
N TRP A 765 25.85 22.70 0.24
CA TRP A 765 25.37 22.29 1.55
C TRP A 765 26.42 22.48 2.67
N ILE A 766 27.72 22.61 2.33
CA ILE A 766 28.78 22.90 3.32
C ILE A 766 28.51 24.24 4.05
N VAL A 767 27.78 25.15 3.42
CA VAL A 767 27.35 26.44 4.01
C VAL A 767 26.41 26.29 5.20
N TYR A 768 25.82 25.13 5.41
CA TYR A 768 24.99 24.83 6.58
C TYR A 768 25.79 24.40 7.81
N PHE A 769 27.14 24.37 7.70
CA PHE A 769 28.06 24.11 8.80
C PHE A 769 28.78 25.38 9.21
N ASP A 770 28.80 25.66 10.51
CA ASP A 770 29.51 26.81 11.07
C ASP A 770 31.00 26.55 11.13
N ASN A 771 31.37 25.28 11.37
CA ASN A 771 32.75 24.82 11.38
C ASN A 771 32.94 23.65 10.44
N VAL A 772 34.06 23.65 9.69
CA VAL A 772 34.53 22.52 8.90
C VAL A 772 35.97 22.23 9.37
N VAL A 773 36.14 21.11 10.07
CA VAL A 773 37.37 20.70 10.71
C VAL A 773 37.94 19.42 10.10
N GLU A 774 39.24 19.31 10.04
CA GLU A 774 39.92 18.13 9.50
C GLU A 774 40.59 17.36 10.63
N ASP A 775 39.78 16.72 11.45
CA ASP A 775 40.16 16.05 12.69
C ASP A 775 39.85 14.54 12.71
N LEU A 776 39.32 13.99 11.62
CA LEU A 776 39.11 12.54 11.52
C LEU A 776 40.46 11.81 11.40
N GLU A 777 40.67 10.87 12.32
CA GLU A 777 41.80 9.94 12.19
C GLU A 777 41.47 8.87 11.14
N PRO A 778 42.44 8.47 10.28
CA PRO A 778 42.25 7.35 9.35
C PRO A 778 41.83 6.09 10.14
N THR A 779 40.75 5.47 9.77
CA THR A 779 40.16 4.33 10.47
C THR A 779 41.13 3.17 10.59
N GLY A 780 41.66 3.01 11.77
CA GLY A 780 42.33 1.82 12.27
C GLY A 780 42.03 1.75 13.74
N ILE A 781 40.93 1.14 14.11
CA ILE A 781 40.50 0.87 15.48
C ILE A 781 39.91 2.12 16.16
N HIS A 782 38.58 2.18 16.24
CA HIS A 782 37.87 3.14 17.10
C HIS A 782 38.40 3.05 18.53
N SER A 783 38.87 4.19 19.07
CA SER A 783 39.17 4.30 20.48
C SER A 783 37.84 4.28 21.25
N VAL A 784 37.52 3.18 21.90
CA VAL A 784 36.54 3.21 22.99
C VAL A 784 37.07 4.23 23.99
N THR A 785 36.34 5.33 24.19
CA THR A 785 36.58 6.27 25.29
C THR A 785 36.24 5.55 26.58
N LEU A 786 37.15 4.75 27.08
CA LEU A 786 37.06 4.20 28.42
C LEU A 786 37.32 5.36 29.40
N ASP A 787 36.40 5.56 30.27
CA ASP A 787 36.51 6.42 31.44
C ASP A 787 37.90 6.25 32.08
N LYS A 788 38.62 7.34 32.22
CA LYS A 788 40.08 7.33 32.49
C LYS A 788 40.47 6.83 33.86
N ASN A 789 39.55 6.32 34.68
CA ASN A 789 39.80 6.12 36.11
C ASN A 789 39.71 4.72 36.72
N THR A 790 39.33 3.64 35.99
CA THR A 790 39.15 2.35 36.70
C THR A 790 39.36 1.06 35.91
N ALA A 791 40.36 0.95 35.01
CA ALA A 791 40.62 -0.39 34.44
C ALA A 791 42.11 -0.77 34.47
N PRO A 792 42.48 -2.02 34.84
CA PRO A 792 43.86 -2.49 34.78
C PRO A 792 44.33 -2.53 33.32
N LYS A 793 45.60 -2.18 33.10
CA LYS A 793 46.28 -2.06 31.83
C LYS A 793 46.20 -3.35 31.00
N ALA A 794 45.11 -3.55 30.28
CA ALA A 794 44.98 -4.70 29.39
C ALA A 794 45.81 -4.53 28.13
N ILE A 795 46.51 -5.60 27.70
CA ILE A 795 47.33 -5.66 26.50
C ILE A 795 46.64 -6.57 25.51
N TYR A 796 46.61 -6.15 24.23
CA TYR A 796 45.95 -6.88 23.15
C TYR A 796 46.96 -7.18 22.02
N ASP A 797 46.78 -8.27 21.29
CA ASP A 797 47.48 -8.55 20.04
C ASP A 797 46.89 -7.68 18.89
N LEU A 798 47.47 -7.79 17.71
CA LEU A 798 47.02 -7.04 16.53
C LEU A 798 45.65 -7.48 16.00
N ASN A 799 45.11 -8.61 16.47
CA ASN A 799 43.82 -9.13 16.15
C ASN A 799 42.77 -8.79 17.21
N GLY A 800 43.11 -7.91 18.19
CA GLY A 800 42.21 -7.48 19.24
C GLY A 800 41.99 -8.49 20.38
N ARG A 801 42.74 -9.58 20.43
CA ARG A 801 42.64 -10.56 21.52
C ARG A 801 43.43 -10.08 22.74
N ARG A 802 42.78 -10.13 23.93
CA ARG A 802 43.46 -9.80 25.18
C ARG A 802 44.55 -10.81 25.51
N ILE A 803 45.75 -10.31 25.80
CA ILE A 803 46.91 -11.12 26.15
C ILE A 803 46.99 -11.18 27.68
N THR A 804 46.94 -12.38 28.26
CA THR A 804 46.99 -12.64 29.72
C THR A 804 48.31 -13.22 30.19
N GLU A 805 49.21 -13.63 29.27
CA GLU A 805 50.50 -14.23 29.61
C GLU A 805 51.66 -13.30 29.35
N ALA A 806 52.86 -13.60 29.92
CA ALA A 806 54.05 -12.83 29.82
C ALA A 806 54.47 -12.54 28.37
N MET A 807 54.67 -11.26 28.05
CA MET A 807 54.89 -10.77 26.68
C MET A 807 56.11 -11.37 26.06
N LYS A 808 55.96 -12.15 24.98
CA LYS A 808 57.00 -12.51 24.04
C LYS A 808 57.35 -11.35 23.15
N LYS A 809 58.51 -11.36 22.42
CA LYS A 809 58.82 -10.36 21.42
C LYS A 809 57.70 -10.19 20.41
N GLY A 810 57.28 -8.96 20.09
CA GLY A 810 56.21 -8.72 19.15
C GLY A 810 55.58 -7.32 19.23
N VAL A 811 54.50 -7.12 18.47
CA VAL A 811 53.73 -5.88 18.41
C VAL A 811 52.42 -6.07 19.14
N TYR A 812 52.07 -5.16 20.03
CA TYR A 812 50.90 -5.22 20.92
C TYR A 812 50.22 -3.88 20.97
N ILE A 813 49.00 -3.85 21.41
CA ILE A 813 48.22 -2.65 21.67
C ILE A 813 47.97 -2.53 23.17
N GLN A 814 48.40 -1.42 23.75
CA GLN A 814 48.15 -1.09 25.15
C GLN A 814 47.70 0.36 25.27
N ASN A 815 46.59 0.61 25.90
CA ASN A 815 45.97 1.94 26.03
C ASN A 815 45.78 2.65 24.67
N GLY A 816 45.35 1.92 23.65
CA GLY A 816 45.17 2.45 22.29
C GLY A 816 46.47 2.77 21.53
N LYS A 817 47.65 2.51 22.09
CA LYS A 817 48.96 2.77 21.45
C LYS A 817 49.65 1.48 21.04
N LYS A 818 50.24 1.50 19.83
CA LYS A 818 51.07 0.40 19.34
C LYS A 818 52.36 0.33 20.14
N MET A 819 52.62 -0.80 20.74
CA MET A 819 53.85 -1.10 21.52
C MET A 819 54.67 -2.17 20.79
N ILE A 820 55.96 -1.96 20.66
CA ILE A 820 56.89 -2.94 20.07
C ILE A 820 57.84 -3.40 21.19
N ARG A 821 57.82 -4.69 21.52
CA ARG A 821 58.80 -5.28 22.42
C ARG A 821 59.83 -6.04 21.59
N LYS A 822 61.09 -5.59 21.63
CA LYS A 822 62.23 -6.17 20.92
C LYS A 822 62.76 -7.47 21.57
#